data_0d00ea526fde770997508da6e3b664bb
#
_entry.id   0d00ea526fde770997508da6e3b664bb
#
_cell.length_a   1.000
_cell.length_b   1.000
_cell.length_c   1.000
_cell.angle_alpha   90.00
_cell.angle_beta   90.00
_cell.angle_gamma   90.00
#
_symmetry.space_group_name_H-M   'P 1'
#
loop_
_entity.id
_entity.type
_entity.pdbx_description
1 polymer ?
#
loop_
_entity_poly.entity_id
_entity_poly.type
_entity_poly.pdbx_seq_one_letter_code
_entity_poly.pdbx_strand_id
1 'polypeptide(L)'
;MKQTQTTNTNNSSNSVTRDFLLSLVIPCYNESARVDIMLQGIADFESKWKGNYEVIVVDDGSKDDTVQKIESAVAAKYSFLKDKLRIEKVIPNGGKGAALKRGVSVSKGDYVLTLDADMSTRPSDLIQWERKEKDLFSGERAVYIGSRKHEDGNVKALKKRKVIGGVFNSIVQICTTLQLRDTQCGFKLYPRDVADFLFGNMQSTGWEHDVELLYQADLNDIRIVEMPVNWENMPDSKVNMLRDSIKMFFGVLGISLRTWIYNTFRLPFNIPAIATPEQKSRIRGRAAFNVLCLILMIAMPALSFQYSVSGDEHWHFDYGNSIYNYFFNGDTEAQISTTGIQYYGGIFDFITAFVFNVFHPWDHYTTMHFINAIVGAIGIIYSGKLAKFLSGWNAALLTVVFLALSPSWFGHNFANPKDIPFSVGYTAGIYFILQFLKAFPNPTARHILGLIGSIGWAMGVRIGGFLLIAYLLLFLLVYAVLTKQVKAALNGKTIKQFAIVSVAGYLIAVLFWPYAHLGIVSKPLEALKIMSNFFVNIGMLYDGNKIQSNQVPWFYIPKYILYTAPIIVLLGSALGLAVVGSLAKKHRDTFIFSLFLIFTIVFPIAYAVHKNSSLYDGWRHFLFVYPPIVVIAAMGWNWLVGSKQAALKYTGLVLVIAGLALPAKFVAANHPYESLYYNEIAGGLKGMYGKYETDYYMIGVKEATNWLLEHEHIADKKVVIGTNTTYPMIAALYQANRKNLPSKYAGMYERYADFRQDDVYKAFAAQHPDFKEPFTPAPLYIKFYDRYSKDWDYCIIFSRFVDAAQLNSGNWPPEETIHTVKVDGVPIVAILKRKTKKDLAGFELMKEKKYAEAKAMFLESLQEYPGNELVWAEMMRLYEAEGKNDSAIYAGNQALKKHPADINVYQTMGGIYIKEKRLDEAMKLYKGLEIHNPSFSHFFLAYTYAMTGNANAAYGEIDQAIAADPFNDQPYRLAIQIAQQTRDMGRAEEYNAKFEKAFPKPTEE
;
A
#
# COMPACT_ATOMS: atom_id res chain seq x y z
N MET A 1 68.98 -22.79 6.25
CA MET A 1 70.07 -21.95 6.74
C MET A 1 69.58 -20.52 6.94
N LYS A 2 69.54 -20.08 8.17
CA LYS A 2 69.14 -18.75 8.62
C LYS A 2 70.28 -17.77 8.33
N GLN A 3 69.99 -16.63 7.77
CA GLN A 3 70.78 -15.42 7.98
C GLN A 3 69.88 -14.28 8.44
N THR A 4 70.06 -13.96 9.68
CA THR A 4 69.56 -12.80 10.39
C THR A 4 70.31 -11.57 9.90
N GLN A 5 69.64 -10.60 9.30
CA GLN A 5 70.19 -9.25 9.17
C GLN A 5 69.41 -8.30 10.09
N THR A 6 70.10 -7.87 11.10
CA THR A 6 69.76 -6.73 11.95
C THR A 6 69.85 -5.46 11.13
N THR A 7 68.78 -4.77 10.90
CA THR A 7 68.78 -3.40 10.37
C THR A 7 68.45 -2.42 11.48
N ASN A 8 69.43 -1.53 11.73
CA ASN A 8 69.36 -0.37 12.63
C ASN A 8 68.13 0.51 12.30
N THR A 9 67.27 0.76 13.26
CA THR A 9 66.25 1.81 13.22
C THR A 9 66.91 3.18 13.41
N ASN A 10 67.29 3.81 12.31
CA ASN A 10 67.49 5.26 12.31
C ASN A 10 66.11 5.94 12.18
N ASN A 11 65.66 6.61 13.25
CA ASN A 11 64.61 7.60 13.26
C ASN A 11 65.04 8.81 12.40
N SER A 12 64.83 8.73 11.09
CA SER A 12 64.79 9.92 10.24
C SER A 12 63.33 10.37 10.15
N SER A 13 63.03 11.50 10.79
CA SER A 13 61.80 12.27 10.56
C SER A 13 61.76 12.68 9.09
N ASN A 14 61.13 11.89 8.23
CA ASN A 14 60.80 12.27 6.87
C ASN A 14 59.86 13.49 6.92
N SER A 15 60.38 14.66 6.66
CA SER A 15 59.60 15.87 6.42
C SER A 15 58.92 15.69 5.07
N VAL A 16 57.65 15.31 5.06
CA VAL A 16 56.81 15.33 3.89
C VAL A 16 56.67 16.79 3.44
N THR A 17 57.36 17.18 2.39
CA THR A 17 57.15 18.47 1.69
C THR A 17 55.78 18.35 0.98
N ARG A 18 54.84 19.23 1.30
CA ARG A 18 53.51 19.28 0.70
C ARG A 18 53.57 20.25 -0.48
N ASP A 19 53.43 19.74 -1.71
CA ASP A 19 53.51 20.52 -2.94
C ASP A 19 52.12 21.12 -3.33
N PHE A 20 51.26 21.40 -2.36
CA PHE A 20 49.96 22.03 -2.59
C PHE A 20 49.78 23.25 -1.67
N LEU A 21 48.88 24.16 -2.05
CA LEU A 21 48.46 25.30 -1.26
C LEU A 21 47.19 24.97 -0.48
N LEU A 22 47.12 25.27 0.83
CA LEU A 22 45.95 25.13 1.68
C LEU A 22 45.34 26.51 1.98
N SER A 23 44.07 26.72 1.73
CA SER A 23 43.36 27.94 2.16
C SER A 23 42.59 27.71 3.43
N LEU A 24 42.90 28.50 4.49
CA LEU A 24 42.12 28.57 5.72
C LEU A 24 41.06 29.68 5.59
N VAL A 25 39.78 29.36 5.59
CA VAL A 25 38.68 30.34 5.42
C VAL A 25 37.94 30.47 6.74
N ILE A 26 37.93 31.71 7.31
CA ILE A 26 37.44 32.01 8.64
C ILE A 26 36.38 33.13 8.55
N PRO A 27 35.08 32.86 8.72
CA PRO A 27 34.06 33.91 8.80
C PRO A 27 34.08 34.58 10.16
N CYS A 28 34.02 35.93 10.20
CA CYS A 28 34.03 36.75 11.41
C CYS A 28 32.85 37.73 11.40
N TYR A 29 32.19 37.88 12.55
CA TYR A 29 31.16 38.93 12.75
C TYR A 29 31.11 39.35 14.22
N ASN A 30 31.55 40.54 14.53
CA ASN A 30 31.68 41.08 15.89
C ASN A 30 32.48 40.12 16.80
N GLU A 31 33.66 39.72 16.41
CA GLU A 31 34.55 38.77 17.11
C GLU A 31 35.76 39.46 17.79
N SER A 32 35.68 40.76 18.05
CA SER A 32 36.72 41.55 18.63
C SER A 32 37.33 40.91 19.90
N ALA A 33 36.52 40.34 20.78
CA ALA A 33 36.98 39.67 22.00
C ALA A 33 37.74 38.36 21.74
N ARG A 34 37.68 37.78 20.54
CA ARG A 34 38.27 36.50 20.20
C ARG A 34 39.41 36.55 19.18
N VAL A 35 39.77 37.74 18.74
CA VAL A 35 40.84 37.95 17.72
C VAL A 35 42.16 37.31 18.20
N ASP A 36 42.54 37.48 19.45
CA ASP A 36 43.76 36.90 20.00
C ASP A 36 43.74 35.36 20.01
N ILE A 37 42.59 34.78 20.34
CA ILE A 37 42.39 33.31 20.34
C ILE A 37 42.54 32.77 18.90
N MET A 38 41.92 33.49 17.95
CA MET A 38 41.98 33.12 16.54
C MET A 38 43.40 33.14 16.00
N LEU A 39 44.13 34.27 16.21
CA LEU A 39 45.49 34.42 15.72
C LEU A 39 46.46 33.48 16.42
N GLN A 40 46.29 33.20 17.71
CA GLN A 40 47.10 32.21 18.44
C GLN A 40 46.83 30.78 17.88
N GLY A 41 45.62 30.42 17.54
CA GLY A 41 45.27 29.14 16.93
C GLY A 41 45.96 28.96 15.57
N ILE A 42 46.03 30.03 14.76
CA ILE A 42 46.79 30.03 13.50
C ILE A 42 48.30 29.96 13.75
N ALA A 43 48.83 30.62 14.76
CA ALA A 43 50.26 30.55 15.12
C ALA A 43 50.68 29.15 15.59
N ASP A 44 49.82 28.48 16.37
CA ASP A 44 49.99 27.08 16.77
C ASP A 44 50.00 26.13 15.52
N PHE A 45 49.21 26.45 14.52
CA PHE A 45 49.19 25.70 13.25
C PHE A 45 50.49 25.92 12.46
N GLU A 46 50.93 27.18 12.26
CA GLU A 46 52.17 27.53 11.60
C GLU A 46 53.39 26.76 12.14
N SER A 47 53.45 26.66 13.48
CA SER A 47 54.58 25.97 14.16
C SER A 47 54.66 24.50 13.83
N LYS A 48 53.54 23.86 13.39
CA LYS A 48 53.39 22.43 13.18
C LYS A 48 53.19 22.04 11.69
N TRP A 49 52.70 22.99 10.89
CA TRP A 49 52.41 22.77 9.48
C TRP A 49 53.59 23.06 8.60
N LYS A 50 54.04 22.05 7.87
CA LYS A 50 55.22 22.17 6.95
C LYS A 50 54.73 22.18 5.49
N GLY A 51 53.95 23.15 5.10
CA GLY A 51 53.44 23.32 3.75
C GLY A 51 52.98 24.76 3.49
N ASN A 52 52.66 25.06 2.23
CA ASN A 52 52.16 26.36 1.84
C ASN A 52 50.69 26.53 2.30
N TYR A 53 50.34 27.67 2.84
CA TYR A 53 48.98 28.02 3.18
C TYR A 53 48.72 29.53 3.12
N GLU A 54 47.46 29.87 2.88
CA GLU A 54 46.92 31.26 3.03
C GLU A 54 45.80 31.27 4.04
N VAL A 55 45.52 32.43 4.61
CA VAL A 55 44.42 32.67 5.56
C VAL A 55 43.51 33.73 4.99
N ILE A 56 42.23 33.43 4.88
CA ILE A 56 41.22 34.36 4.42
C ILE A 56 40.22 34.56 5.55
N VAL A 57 40.31 35.71 6.19
CA VAL A 57 39.31 36.15 7.17
C VAL A 57 38.25 36.94 6.44
N VAL A 58 36.99 36.52 6.60
CA VAL A 58 35.85 37.19 5.94
C VAL A 58 35.04 37.90 7.02
N ASP A 59 35.15 39.22 7.05
CA ASP A 59 34.36 40.08 7.89
C ASP A 59 32.95 40.26 7.29
N ASP A 60 31.95 39.74 7.98
CA ASP A 60 30.53 39.79 7.58
C ASP A 60 29.82 41.05 8.07
N GLY A 61 30.51 42.19 7.89
CA GLY A 61 29.96 43.51 8.27
C GLY A 61 29.96 43.76 9.79
N SER A 62 31.06 43.48 10.46
CA SER A 62 31.22 43.74 11.90
C SER A 62 31.00 45.20 12.23
N LYS A 63 30.32 45.43 13.36
CA LYS A 63 30.05 46.75 13.90
C LYS A 63 31.02 47.15 15.04
N ASP A 64 31.86 46.25 15.46
CA ASP A 64 32.90 46.42 16.45
C ASP A 64 34.28 46.58 15.78
N ASP A 65 35.34 46.66 16.58
CA ASP A 65 36.71 46.84 16.16
C ASP A 65 37.40 45.52 15.73
N THR A 66 36.68 44.47 15.31
CA THR A 66 37.23 43.18 14.92
C THR A 66 38.32 43.31 13.86
N VAL A 67 38.08 44.04 12.78
CA VAL A 67 39.04 44.19 11.66
C VAL A 67 40.28 44.93 12.13
N GLN A 68 40.12 46.06 12.79
CA GLN A 68 41.22 46.88 13.29
C GLN A 68 42.15 46.10 14.26
N LYS A 69 41.56 45.27 15.12
CA LYS A 69 42.32 44.44 16.03
C LYS A 69 43.09 43.34 15.31
N ILE A 70 42.52 42.73 14.28
CA ILE A 70 43.25 41.73 13.46
C ILE A 70 44.47 42.41 12.82
N GLU A 71 44.27 43.54 12.12
CA GLU A 71 45.34 44.28 11.45
C GLU A 71 46.43 44.67 12.41
N SER A 72 46.06 45.24 13.56
CA SER A 72 47.01 45.70 14.62
C SER A 72 47.80 44.53 15.24
N ALA A 73 47.14 43.45 15.53
CA ALA A 73 47.75 42.22 16.09
C ALA A 73 48.69 41.55 15.10
N VAL A 74 48.33 41.51 13.80
CA VAL A 74 49.23 40.98 12.74
C VAL A 74 50.47 41.86 12.60
N ALA A 75 50.33 43.19 12.65
CA ALA A 75 51.45 44.10 12.58
C ALA A 75 52.38 43.98 13.80
N ALA A 76 51.81 43.88 15.00
CA ALA A 76 52.59 43.94 16.23
C ALA A 76 53.11 42.55 16.68
N LYS A 77 52.34 41.48 16.55
CA LYS A 77 52.64 40.19 17.20
C LYS A 77 52.74 38.98 16.23
N TYR A 78 52.02 39.04 15.13
CA TYR A 78 51.93 37.91 14.20
C TYR A 78 52.42 38.29 12.81
N SER A 79 53.58 38.96 12.70
CA SER A 79 54.16 39.48 11.45
C SER A 79 54.33 38.41 10.34
N PHE A 80 54.49 37.14 10.70
CA PHE A 80 54.59 36.03 9.76
C PHE A 80 53.27 35.83 8.92
N LEU A 81 52.13 36.41 9.36
CA LEU A 81 50.89 36.38 8.65
C LEU A 81 50.74 37.51 7.64
N LYS A 82 51.60 38.50 7.60
CA LYS A 82 51.47 39.71 6.77
C LYS A 82 51.26 39.40 5.30
N ASP A 83 51.96 38.44 4.75
CA ASP A 83 51.84 38.05 3.36
C ASP A 83 50.92 36.83 3.11
N LYS A 84 50.44 36.20 4.20
CA LYS A 84 49.59 35.00 4.16
C LYS A 84 48.12 35.28 4.48
N LEU A 85 47.84 36.38 5.24
CA LEU A 85 46.48 36.72 5.71
C LEU A 85 45.89 37.82 4.85
N ARG A 86 44.67 37.57 4.38
CA ARG A 86 43.85 38.53 3.64
C ARG A 86 42.50 38.69 4.34
N ILE A 87 42.03 39.95 4.44
CA ILE A 87 40.72 40.25 5.00
C ILE A 87 39.80 40.62 3.84
N GLU A 88 38.69 39.90 3.72
CA GLU A 88 37.59 40.19 2.79
C GLU A 88 36.39 40.71 3.56
N LYS A 89 35.59 41.61 2.94
CA LYS A 89 34.42 42.21 3.61
C LYS A 89 33.15 41.84 2.83
N VAL A 90 32.08 41.52 3.56
CA VAL A 90 30.72 41.31 3.04
C VAL A 90 29.79 42.36 3.66
N ILE A 91 29.38 43.32 2.91
CA ILE A 91 28.53 44.46 3.34
C ILE A 91 27.33 44.56 2.44
N PRO A 92 26.08 44.58 2.98
CA PRO A 92 25.74 44.44 4.42
C PRO A 92 25.94 42.99 4.89
N ASN A 93 25.79 42.76 6.22
CA ASN A 93 25.89 41.43 6.81
C ASN A 93 25.01 40.41 6.02
N GLY A 94 25.67 39.41 5.47
CA GLY A 94 25.06 38.41 4.61
C GLY A 94 24.81 37.07 5.31
N GLY A 95 25.35 36.90 6.53
CA GLY A 95 25.31 35.65 7.31
C GLY A 95 26.51 34.75 7.05
N LYS A 96 26.72 33.80 7.98
CA LYS A 96 27.91 32.90 8.00
C LYS A 96 28.10 32.18 6.68
N GLY A 97 27.03 31.67 6.05
CA GLY A 97 27.12 30.99 4.73
C GLY A 97 27.62 31.92 3.62
N ALA A 98 27.13 33.18 3.59
CA ALA A 98 27.56 34.18 2.60
C ALA A 98 29.04 34.54 2.78
N ALA A 99 29.48 34.72 4.03
CA ALA A 99 30.88 34.96 4.34
C ALA A 99 31.80 33.81 3.88
N LEU A 100 31.42 32.57 4.17
CA LEU A 100 32.16 31.36 3.71
C LEU A 100 32.19 31.27 2.19
N LYS A 101 31.05 31.51 1.51
CA LYS A 101 30.97 31.53 0.05
C LYS A 101 31.93 32.55 -0.56
N ARG A 102 31.98 33.76 0.02
CA ARG A 102 32.92 34.80 -0.41
C ARG A 102 34.37 34.36 -0.21
N GLY A 103 34.71 33.84 0.99
CA GLY A 103 36.07 33.38 1.31
C GLY A 103 36.54 32.27 0.39
N VAL A 104 35.69 31.28 0.12
CA VAL A 104 36.04 30.19 -0.83
C VAL A 104 36.18 30.70 -2.25
N SER A 105 35.36 31.66 -2.69
CA SER A 105 35.45 32.21 -4.06
C SER A 105 36.72 32.97 -4.34
N VAL A 106 37.37 33.50 -3.31
CA VAL A 106 38.62 34.29 -3.46
C VAL A 106 39.87 33.50 -3.03
N SER A 107 39.71 32.32 -2.43
CA SER A 107 40.79 31.45 -2.02
C SER A 107 41.48 30.79 -3.25
N LYS A 108 42.79 30.49 -3.13
CA LYS A 108 43.61 29.98 -4.22
C LYS A 108 44.11 28.57 -3.97
N GLY A 109 43.92 28.03 -2.76
CA GLY A 109 44.43 26.74 -2.35
C GLY A 109 43.82 25.57 -3.11
N ASP A 110 44.65 24.54 -3.33
CA ASP A 110 44.22 23.25 -3.88
C ASP A 110 43.25 22.53 -2.96
N TYR A 111 43.31 22.87 -1.68
CA TYR A 111 42.38 22.43 -0.63
C TYR A 111 41.88 23.64 0.16
N VAL A 112 40.59 23.61 0.55
CA VAL A 112 39.97 24.63 1.35
C VAL A 112 39.53 24.05 2.68
N LEU A 113 40.05 24.60 3.80
CA LEU A 113 39.63 24.30 5.14
C LEU A 113 38.76 25.43 5.70
N THR A 114 37.51 25.16 6.00
CA THR A 114 36.68 26.14 6.73
C THR A 114 36.82 25.97 8.25
N LEU A 115 36.77 27.07 8.98
CA LEU A 115 36.98 27.14 10.42
C LEU A 115 36.02 28.13 11.06
N ASP A 116 35.69 27.92 12.33
CA ASP A 116 35.01 28.93 13.12
C ASP A 116 36.02 29.92 13.79
N ALA A 117 35.70 31.22 13.82
CA ALA A 117 36.58 32.24 14.39
C ALA A 117 36.85 32.04 15.90
N ASP A 118 35.97 31.34 16.61
CA ASP A 118 36.11 31.04 18.03
C ASP A 118 37.15 29.98 18.37
N MET A 119 37.69 29.31 17.33
CA MET A 119 38.70 28.25 17.48
C MET A 119 38.27 27.10 18.38
N SER A 120 36.97 26.84 18.46
CA SER A 120 36.43 25.68 19.18
C SER A 120 37.04 24.36 18.66
N THR A 121 37.43 24.31 17.38
CA THR A 121 38.31 23.32 16.79
C THR A 121 39.49 24.05 16.15
N ARG A 122 40.70 23.67 16.48
CA ARG A 122 41.91 24.36 16.02
C ARG A 122 42.39 23.84 14.66
N PRO A 123 42.97 24.66 13.78
CA PRO A 123 43.53 24.21 12.49
C PRO A 123 44.56 23.09 12.66
N SER A 124 45.27 22.98 13.76
CA SER A 124 46.23 21.90 14.07
C SER A 124 45.56 20.50 14.14
N ASP A 125 44.23 20.39 14.28
CA ASP A 125 43.53 19.09 14.21
C ASP A 125 43.61 18.47 12.82
N LEU A 126 43.85 19.25 11.78
CA LEU A 126 44.12 18.75 10.41
C LEU A 126 45.31 17.84 10.35
N ILE A 127 46.35 18.11 11.18
CA ILE A 127 47.57 17.28 11.23
C ILE A 127 47.24 15.88 11.81
N GLN A 128 46.28 15.81 12.71
CA GLN A 128 45.84 14.51 13.23
C GLN A 128 45.02 13.75 12.18
N TRP A 129 44.22 14.47 11.37
CA TRP A 129 43.48 13.85 10.25
C TRP A 129 44.39 13.23 9.22
N GLU A 130 45.46 13.95 8.83
CA GLU A 130 46.45 13.45 7.87
C GLU A 130 47.18 12.16 8.34
N ARG A 131 47.38 12.02 9.64
CA ARG A 131 47.95 10.78 10.22
C ARG A 131 46.95 9.61 10.20
N LYS A 132 45.65 9.88 10.28
CA LYS A 132 44.61 8.87 10.34
C LYS A 132 44.08 8.48 8.97
N GLU A 133 44.01 9.42 8.04
CA GLU A 133 43.47 9.23 6.68
C GLU A 133 44.55 9.50 5.65
N LYS A 134 45.04 8.42 5.04
CA LYS A 134 46.13 8.49 4.07
C LYS A 134 45.74 9.17 2.77
N ASP A 135 44.45 9.14 2.44
CA ASP A 135 43.91 9.68 1.20
C ASP A 135 43.42 11.15 1.38
N LEU A 136 43.67 11.78 2.53
CA LEU A 136 43.19 13.12 2.86
C LEU A 136 43.56 14.17 1.79
N PHE A 137 44.73 14.07 1.23
CA PHE A 137 45.27 14.97 0.22
C PHE A 137 45.61 14.24 -1.11
N SER A 138 44.94 13.16 -1.40
CA SER A 138 45.13 12.38 -2.63
C SER A 138 44.46 12.96 -3.88
N GLY A 139 43.70 14.05 -3.74
CA GLY A 139 42.88 14.60 -4.83
C GLY A 139 41.58 13.83 -5.06
N GLU A 140 41.24 12.84 -4.20
CA GLU A 140 39.95 12.17 -4.26
C GLU A 140 38.80 13.19 -3.99
N ARG A 141 37.69 13.07 -4.72
CA ARG A 141 36.51 13.91 -4.53
C ARG A 141 35.77 13.52 -3.25
N ALA A 142 36.27 13.97 -2.13
CA ALA A 142 35.70 13.74 -0.82
C ALA A 142 35.61 15.04 0.01
N VAL A 143 34.61 15.12 0.88
CA VAL A 143 34.52 16.17 1.90
C VAL A 143 34.83 15.53 3.24
N TYR A 144 35.83 16.05 3.94
CA TYR A 144 36.18 15.61 5.29
C TYR A 144 35.60 16.58 6.30
N ILE A 145 34.83 16.06 7.27
CA ILE A 145 34.10 16.89 8.23
C ILE A 145 34.47 16.51 9.65
N GLY A 146 34.68 17.50 10.49
CA GLY A 146 34.85 17.30 11.93
C GLY A 146 33.55 16.80 12.56
N SER A 147 33.61 15.74 13.37
CA SER A 147 32.45 15.19 14.07
C SER A 147 32.68 15.19 15.58
N ARG A 148 31.87 15.98 16.31
CA ARG A 148 31.87 16.03 17.77
C ARG A 148 31.29 14.76 18.41
N LYS A 149 30.78 13.86 17.58
CA LYS A 149 30.21 12.55 17.98
C LYS A 149 31.09 11.38 17.54
N HIS A 150 32.28 11.65 16.99
CA HIS A 150 33.24 10.61 16.65
C HIS A 150 33.79 9.94 17.91
N GLU A 151 34.00 8.62 17.85
CA GLU A 151 34.41 7.83 19.04
C GLU A 151 35.79 8.23 19.56
N ASP A 152 36.71 8.62 18.69
CA ASP A 152 38.08 9.08 19.00
C ASP A 152 38.18 10.59 19.27
N GLY A 153 37.05 11.29 19.29
CA GLY A 153 37.03 12.75 19.52
C GLY A 153 37.11 13.12 21.00
N ASN A 154 37.84 14.21 21.35
CA ASN A 154 37.82 14.76 22.69
C ASN A 154 36.91 16.00 22.74
N VAL A 155 35.70 15.85 23.30
CA VAL A 155 34.66 16.86 23.23
C VAL A 155 34.19 17.29 24.62
N LYS A 156 34.53 18.52 25.02
CA LYS A 156 34.07 19.16 26.25
C LYS A 156 32.82 20.00 25.96
N ALA A 157 31.62 19.39 25.97
CA ALA A 157 30.36 20.06 25.70
C ALA A 157 29.37 20.03 26.88
N LEU A 158 28.60 21.12 27.06
CA LEU A 158 27.52 21.20 28.04
C LEU A 158 26.40 20.21 27.71
N LYS A 159 25.81 19.56 28.73
CA LYS A 159 24.73 18.55 28.57
C LYS A 159 23.55 19.09 27.73
N LYS A 160 23.09 20.32 27.97
CA LYS A 160 22.00 20.96 27.21
C LYS A 160 22.29 21.06 25.70
N ARG A 161 23.53 21.46 25.30
CA ARG A 161 23.94 21.55 23.88
C ARG A 161 24.01 20.20 23.20
N LYS A 162 24.40 19.13 23.92
CA LYS A 162 24.40 17.75 23.36
C LYS A 162 22.99 17.30 23.00
N VAL A 163 21.96 17.61 23.80
CA VAL A 163 20.57 17.23 23.56
C VAL A 163 20.01 17.97 22.33
N ILE A 164 20.13 19.31 22.30
CA ILE A 164 19.59 20.14 21.20
C ILE A 164 20.28 19.86 19.88
N GLY A 165 21.60 19.76 19.87
CA GLY A 165 22.35 19.34 18.68
C GLY A 165 21.98 17.91 18.21
N GLY A 166 21.56 17.04 19.14
CA GLY A 166 21.02 15.73 18.82
C GLY A 166 19.66 15.80 18.11
N VAL A 167 18.73 16.60 18.64
CA VAL A 167 17.40 16.83 18.06
C VAL A 167 17.53 17.45 16.67
N PHE A 168 18.34 18.51 16.52
CA PHE A 168 18.54 19.14 15.21
C PHE A 168 19.11 18.16 14.17
N ASN A 169 20.15 17.40 14.54
CA ASN A 169 20.72 16.39 13.63
C ASN A 169 19.68 15.32 13.25
N SER A 170 18.78 14.97 14.15
CA SER A 170 17.65 14.07 13.84
C SER A 170 16.70 14.69 12.81
N ILE A 171 16.40 15.99 12.93
CA ILE A 171 15.60 16.73 11.94
C ILE A 171 16.28 16.70 10.56
N VAL A 172 17.59 16.98 10.51
CA VAL A 172 18.37 16.89 9.26
C VAL A 172 18.27 15.49 8.64
N GLN A 173 18.46 14.44 9.46
CA GLN A 173 18.37 13.06 8.99
C GLN A 173 16.97 12.68 8.47
N ILE A 174 15.91 13.27 8.99
CA ILE A 174 14.52 13.07 8.55
C ILE A 174 14.27 13.78 7.22
N CYS A 175 14.65 15.07 7.15
CA CYS A 175 14.35 15.93 6.00
C CYS A 175 15.30 15.70 4.81
N THR A 176 16.49 15.09 5.03
CA THR A 176 17.50 14.82 4.00
C THR A 176 17.86 13.35 3.93
N THR A 177 18.73 12.97 3.00
CA THR A 177 19.28 11.60 2.92
C THR A 177 20.51 11.40 3.79
N LEU A 178 20.99 12.45 4.44
CA LEU A 178 22.24 12.46 5.21
C LEU A 178 22.19 11.48 6.39
N GLN A 179 23.19 10.62 6.48
CA GLN A 179 23.35 9.64 7.57
C GLN A 179 24.54 10.01 8.49
N LEU A 180 24.83 11.31 8.62
CA LEU A 180 25.96 11.83 9.39
C LEU A 180 25.61 11.98 10.88
N ARG A 181 26.61 11.77 11.73
CA ARG A 181 26.49 11.93 13.19
C ARG A 181 26.49 13.40 13.59
N ASP A 182 27.26 14.24 12.86
CA ASP A 182 27.39 15.68 13.09
C ASP A 182 27.48 16.45 11.76
N THR A 183 26.49 17.27 11.47
CA THR A 183 26.45 18.06 10.22
C THR A 183 26.89 19.50 10.41
N GLN A 184 27.03 19.97 11.65
CA GLN A 184 27.22 21.40 11.99
C GLN A 184 28.57 21.75 12.57
N CYS A 185 29.57 20.88 12.52
CA CYS A 185 30.92 21.27 12.88
C CYS A 185 31.52 22.15 11.77
N GLY A 186 31.92 23.38 12.07
CA GLY A 186 32.46 24.34 11.09
C GLY A 186 33.79 23.92 10.48
N PHE A 187 34.46 22.91 11.06
CA PHE A 187 35.77 22.40 10.61
C PHE A 187 35.58 21.37 9.50
N LYS A 188 35.77 21.81 8.25
CA LYS A 188 35.58 20.97 7.06
C LYS A 188 36.63 21.20 6.00
N LEU A 189 37.19 20.14 5.44
CA LEU A 189 38.18 20.19 4.38
C LEU A 189 37.56 19.74 3.05
N TYR A 190 37.83 20.54 2.02
CA TYR A 190 37.32 20.31 0.65
C TYR A 190 38.48 20.35 -0.35
N PRO A 191 38.62 19.44 -1.31
CA PRO A 191 39.39 19.65 -2.53
C PRO A 191 38.82 20.84 -3.32
N ARG A 192 39.63 21.54 -4.09
CA ARG A 192 39.27 22.77 -4.81
C ARG A 192 38.08 22.60 -5.70
N ASP A 193 38.05 21.59 -6.55
CA ASP A 193 36.92 21.32 -7.48
C ASP A 193 35.62 21.03 -6.77
N VAL A 194 35.70 20.38 -5.61
CA VAL A 194 34.54 20.11 -4.74
C VAL A 194 34.06 21.39 -4.04
N ALA A 195 34.99 22.21 -3.53
CA ALA A 195 34.66 23.50 -2.92
C ALA A 195 33.97 24.42 -3.91
N ASP A 196 34.52 24.58 -5.12
CA ASP A 196 33.97 25.42 -6.18
C ASP A 196 32.57 24.95 -6.61
N PHE A 197 32.38 23.65 -6.74
CA PHE A 197 31.08 23.07 -7.06
C PHE A 197 30.03 23.31 -5.95
N LEU A 198 30.35 22.99 -4.71
CA LEU A 198 29.40 23.06 -3.61
C LEU A 198 29.08 24.50 -3.22
N PHE A 199 30.09 25.34 -3.00
CA PHE A 199 29.86 26.75 -2.63
C PHE A 199 29.33 27.58 -3.80
N GLY A 200 29.71 27.26 -5.06
CA GLY A 200 29.14 27.87 -6.26
C GLY A 200 27.61 27.70 -6.33
N ASN A 201 27.11 26.53 -6.03
CA ASN A 201 25.69 26.21 -6.05
C ASN A 201 24.94 26.51 -4.75
N MET A 202 25.62 26.88 -3.67
CA MET A 202 25.01 27.15 -2.37
C MET A 202 24.13 28.40 -2.40
N GLN A 203 22.92 28.30 -1.89
CA GLN A 203 21.94 29.39 -1.80
C GLN A 203 21.70 29.84 -0.36
N SER A 204 21.93 28.97 0.62
CA SER A 204 21.74 29.29 2.02
C SER A 204 22.81 30.22 2.55
N THR A 205 22.41 31.30 3.17
CA THR A 205 23.32 32.33 3.69
C THR A 205 23.49 32.24 5.23
N GLY A 206 22.56 31.57 5.92
CA GLY A 206 22.54 31.41 7.38
C GLY A 206 23.33 30.22 7.90
N TRP A 207 22.97 29.77 9.11
CA TRP A 207 23.59 28.62 9.80
C TRP A 207 23.28 27.27 9.15
N GLU A 208 22.23 27.20 8.34
CA GLU A 208 21.80 26.00 7.64
C GLU A 208 22.66 25.64 6.42
N HIS A 209 23.58 26.53 5.99
CA HIS A 209 24.49 26.30 4.86
C HIS A 209 25.25 24.99 4.92
N ASP A 210 25.67 24.57 6.12
CA ASP A 210 26.38 23.31 6.36
C ASP A 210 25.55 22.10 5.90
N VAL A 211 24.24 22.13 6.18
CA VAL A 211 23.33 21.06 5.76
C VAL A 211 23.18 21.06 4.25
N GLU A 212 23.06 22.23 3.60
CA GLU A 212 22.95 22.34 2.16
C GLU A 212 24.18 21.77 1.45
N LEU A 213 25.39 22.17 1.85
CA LEU A 213 26.65 21.70 1.27
C LEU A 213 26.78 20.17 1.37
N LEU A 214 26.55 19.62 2.56
CA LEU A 214 26.65 18.18 2.79
C LEU A 214 25.56 17.40 2.05
N TYR A 215 24.33 17.95 1.98
CA TYR A 215 23.25 17.31 1.24
C TYR A 215 23.48 17.32 -0.27
N GLN A 216 24.02 18.42 -0.80
CA GLN A 216 24.45 18.46 -2.21
C GLN A 216 25.61 17.50 -2.48
N ALA A 217 26.56 17.37 -1.56
CA ALA A 217 27.65 16.41 -1.69
C ALA A 217 27.13 14.97 -1.73
N ASP A 218 26.27 14.58 -0.79
CA ASP A 218 25.64 13.24 -0.75
C ASP A 218 24.85 12.92 -2.03
N LEU A 219 24.06 13.88 -2.50
CA LEU A 219 23.25 13.72 -3.69
C LEU A 219 24.07 13.63 -5.00
N ASN A 220 25.30 14.13 -5.00
CA ASN A 220 26.22 14.06 -6.15
C ASN A 220 27.27 12.98 -5.99
N ASP A 221 27.07 12.01 -5.09
CA ASP A 221 27.97 10.89 -4.83
C ASP A 221 29.42 11.34 -4.47
N ILE A 222 29.53 12.53 -3.83
CA ILE A 222 30.80 13.00 -3.26
C ILE A 222 30.91 12.34 -1.89
N ARG A 223 32.01 11.62 -1.66
CA ARG A 223 32.27 10.91 -0.40
C ARG A 223 32.35 11.91 0.76
N ILE A 224 31.64 11.64 1.87
CA ILE A 224 31.72 12.43 3.09
C ILE A 224 32.32 11.55 4.17
N VAL A 225 33.41 12.04 4.79
CA VAL A 225 34.17 11.31 5.80
C VAL A 225 34.09 12.07 7.11
N GLU A 226 33.56 11.44 8.17
CA GLU A 226 33.54 12.03 9.52
C GLU A 226 34.88 11.76 10.21
N MET A 227 35.53 12.82 10.65
CA MET A 227 36.83 12.80 11.30
C MET A 227 36.74 13.28 12.76
N PRO A 228 37.56 12.73 13.68
CA PRO A 228 37.56 13.14 15.06
C PRO A 228 38.10 14.58 15.23
N VAL A 229 37.54 15.33 16.15
CA VAL A 229 37.99 16.67 16.52
C VAL A 229 38.20 16.82 18.02
N ASN A 230 39.15 17.69 18.40
CA ASN A 230 39.28 18.19 19.74
C ASN A 230 38.42 19.47 19.83
N TRP A 231 37.25 19.34 20.42
CA TRP A 231 36.31 20.46 20.49
C TRP A 231 36.12 20.95 21.90
N GLU A 232 36.28 22.25 22.10
CA GLU A 232 36.11 22.90 23.39
C GLU A 232 35.00 23.96 23.30
N ASN A 233 34.11 23.97 24.29
CA ASN A 233 33.03 24.94 24.33
C ASN A 233 33.57 26.32 24.74
N MET A 234 33.54 27.30 23.83
CA MET A 234 33.86 28.69 24.14
C MET A 234 32.68 29.42 24.79
N PRO A 235 32.92 30.28 25.82
CA PRO A 235 31.87 31.08 26.43
C PRO A 235 31.28 32.09 25.43
N ASP A 236 30.07 32.66 25.75
CA ASP A 236 29.40 33.75 25.02
C ASP A 236 28.87 33.38 23.62
N SER A 237 28.23 32.24 23.52
CA SER A 237 27.50 31.84 22.28
C SER A 237 26.27 32.72 22.07
N LYS A 238 26.16 33.37 20.88
CA LYS A 238 25.06 34.28 20.48
C LYS A 238 23.80 33.57 20.01
N VAL A 239 23.71 32.22 20.08
CA VAL A 239 22.61 31.43 19.55
C VAL A 239 21.41 31.36 20.51
N ASN A 240 20.25 31.88 20.10
CA ASN A 240 18.99 31.72 20.84
C ASN A 240 18.39 30.34 20.50
N MET A 241 18.44 29.43 21.50
CA MET A 241 18.19 28.00 21.27
C MET A 241 16.82 27.67 20.68
N LEU A 242 15.74 28.35 21.08
CA LEU A 242 14.38 27.99 20.63
C LEU A 242 14.03 28.62 19.26
N ARG A 243 14.26 29.94 19.15
CA ARG A 243 13.94 30.71 17.96
C ARG A 243 14.77 30.27 16.75
N ASP A 244 16.07 30.02 16.98
CA ASP A 244 16.97 29.62 15.91
C ASP A 244 16.72 28.15 15.47
N SER A 245 16.33 27.26 16.42
CA SER A 245 15.95 25.89 16.09
C SER A 245 14.73 25.81 15.18
N ILE A 246 13.70 26.65 15.38
CA ILE A 246 12.51 26.71 14.53
C ILE A 246 12.88 27.26 13.14
N LYS A 247 13.67 28.34 13.08
CA LYS A 247 14.16 28.88 11.80
C LYS A 247 14.98 27.85 11.03
N MET A 248 15.87 27.15 11.72
CA MET A 248 16.70 26.10 11.13
C MET A 248 15.87 24.92 10.62
N PHE A 249 14.78 24.56 11.31
CA PHE A 249 13.86 23.52 10.85
C PHE A 249 13.25 23.89 9.48
N PHE A 250 12.66 25.07 9.37
CA PHE A 250 12.10 25.54 8.10
C PHE A 250 13.19 25.75 7.05
N GLY A 251 14.40 26.20 7.46
CA GLY A 251 15.55 26.29 6.57
C GLY A 251 15.94 24.94 5.98
N VAL A 252 16.04 23.89 6.80
CA VAL A 252 16.37 22.52 6.36
C VAL A 252 15.26 21.95 5.45
N LEU A 253 14.00 22.21 5.77
CA LEU A 253 12.88 21.80 4.92
C LEU A 253 12.94 22.51 3.54
N GLY A 254 13.21 23.82 3.56
CA GLY A 254 13.41 24.61 2.33
C GLY A 254 14.60 24.12 1.50
N ILE A 255 15.71 23.77 2.15
CA ILE A 255 16.88 23.15 1.49
C ILE A 255 16.50 21.82 0.86
N SER A 256 15.82 20.96 1.60
CA SER A 256 15.39 19.65 1.10
C SER A 256 14.52 19.81 -0.16
N LEU A 257 13.53 20.70 -0.13
CA LEU A 257 12.63 20.96 -1.25
C LEU A 257 13.37 21.56 -2.46
N ARG A 258 14.18 22.62 -2.25
CA ARG A 258 14.96 23.26 -3.33
C ARG A 258 15.94 22.29 -3.97
N THR A 259 16.63 21.51 -3.16
CA THR A 259 17.58 20.52 -3.63
C THR A 259 16.88 19.40 -4.38
N TRP A 260 15.70 18.96 -3.92
CA TRP A 260 14.86 17.99 -4.62
C TRP A 260 14.43 18.53 -6.00
N ILE A 261 13.94 19.78 -6.05
CA ILE A 261 13.54 20.44 -7.32
C ILE A 261 14.75 20.54 -8.27
N TYR A 262 15.90 21.01 -7.78
CA TYR A 262 17.12 21.13 -8.58
C TYR A 262 17.55 19.77 -9.15
N ASN A 263 17.64 18.75 -8.32
CA ASN A 263 18.07 17.41 -8.74
C ASN A 263 17.05 16.69 -9.64
N THR A 264 15.79 17.08 -9.59
CA THR A 264 14.72 16.50 -10.42
C THR A 264 14.62 17.18 -11.77
N PHE A 265 14.63 18.52 -11.80
CA PHE A 265 14.27 19.29 -13.00
C PHE A 265 15.41 20.07 -13.64
N ARG A 266 16.54 20.32 -12.94
CA ARG A 266 17.65 21.10 -13.47
C ARG A 266 18.92 20.30 -13.71
N LEU A 267 19.37 19.55 -12.70
CA LEU A 267 20.62 18.80 -12.75
C LEU A 267 20.67 17.75 -13.89
N PRO A 268 19.60 17.04 -14.27
CA PRO A 268 19.63 16.08 -15.38
C PRO A 268 20.00 16.68 -16.74
N PHE A 269 19.73 17.96 -16.93
CA PHE A 269 20.05 18.72 -18.14
C PHE A 269 21.41 19.44 -18.05
N ASN A 270 21.92 19.64 -16.82
CA ASN A 270 23.16 20.35 -16.53
C ASN A 270 24.16 19.47 -15.77
N ILE A 271 24.31 18.21 -16.19
CA ILE A 271 25.22 17.27 -15.52
C ILE A 271 26.66 17.75 -15.75
N PRO A 272 27.49 17.88 -14.69
CA PRO A 272 28.87 18.28 -14.81
C PRO A 272 29.63 17.40 -15.81
N ALA A 273 30.47 18.01 -16.65
CA ALA A 273 31.28 17.29 -17.65
C ALA A 273 32.17 16.19 -17.02
N ILE A 274 32.65 16.44 -15.80
CA ILE A 274 33.51 15.55 -15.00
C ILE A 274 32.75 14.30 -14.49
N ALA A 275 31.41 14.29 -14.49
CA ALA A 275 30.65 13.16 -13.98
C ALA A 275 30.87 11.89 -14.81
N THR A 276 31.14 10.78 -14.12
CA THR A 276 31.34 9.49 -14.79
C THR A 276 30.03 8.99 -15.46
N PRO A 277 30.11 8.10 -16.45
CA PRO A 277 28.93 7.52 -17.09
C PRO A 277 27.95 6.90 -16.07
N GLU A 278 28.45 6.29 -14.99
CA GLU A 278 27.64 5.71 -13.93
C GLU A 278 26.91 6.79 -13.12
N GLN A 279 27.61 7.88 -12.76
CA GLN A 279 27.01 9.03 -12.08
C GLN A 279 25.94 9.69 -12.96
N LYS A 280 26.22 9.88 -14.26
CA LYS A 280 25.22 10.41 -15.21
C LYS A 280 23.96 9.56 -15.26
N SER A 281 24.12 8.23 -15.30
CA SER A 281 23.01 7.27 -15.29
C SER A 281 22.21 7.37 -13.98
N ARG A 282 22.87 7.45 -12.83
CA ARG A 282 22.23 7.58 -11.52
C ARG A 282 21.42 8.88 -11.38
N ILE A 283 21.99 10.02 -11.82
CA ILE A 283 21.34 11.32 -11.79
C ILE A 283 20.06 11.26 -12.62
N ARG A 284 20.13 10.76 -13.86
CA ARG A 284 18.97 10.65 -14.75
C ARG A 284 17.93 9.67 -14.22
N GLY A 285 18.36 8.51 -13.70
CA GLY A 285 17.46 7.50 -13.12
C GLY A 285 16.72 8.04 -11.90
N ARG A 286 17.40 8.79 -11.01
CA ARG A 286 16.77 9.46 -9.86
C ARG A 286 15.76 10.50 -10.29
N ALA A 287 16.11 11.36 -11.26
CA ALA A 287 15.22 12.38 -11.74
C ALA A 287 13.97 11.78 -12.39
N ALA A 288 14.13 10.77 -13.24
CA ALA A 288 13.00 10.05 -13.85
C ALA A 288 12.10 9.40 -12.79
N PHE A 289 12.67 8.78 -11.76
CA PHE A 289 11.92 8.23 -10.63
C PHE A 289 11.12 9.32 -9.91
N ASN A 290 11.73 10.45 -9.58
CA ASN A 290 11.07 11.56 -8.89
C ASN A 290 9.91 12.15 -9.72
N VAL A 291 10.13 12.34 -11.04
CA VAL A 291 9.10 12.84 -11.95
C VAL A 291 7.92 11.86 -12.04
N LEU A 292 8.21 10.58 -12.19
CA LEU A 292 7.15 9.55 -12.25
C LEU A 292 6.37 9.46 -10.94
N CYS A 293 7.05 9.54 -9.79
CA CYS A 293 6.40 9.60 -8.49
C CYS A 293 5.51 10.85 -8.35
N LEU A 294 5.97 12.00 -8.83
CA LEU A 294 5.18 13.24 -8.83
C LEU A 294 3.94 13.11 -9.71
N ILE A 295 4.09 12.54 -10.90
CA ILE A 295 2.96 12.27 -11.80
C ILE A 295 1.92 11.39 -11.09
N LEU A 296 2.33 10.30 -10.43
CA LEU A 296 1.42 9.42 -9.72
C LEU A 296 0.75 10.10 -8.52
N MET A 297 1.49 10.92 -7.77
CA MET A 297 0.95 11.70 -6.65
C MET A 297 -0.12 12.72 -7.07
N ILE A 298 -0.16 13.10 -8.34
CA ILE A 298 -1.17 13.99 -8.90
C ILE A 298 -2.27 13.17 -9.62
N ALA A 299 -1.87 12.21 -10.45
CA ALA A 299 -2.79 11.47 -11.30
C ALA A 299 -3.70 10.54 -10.50
N MET A 300 -3.17 9.79 -9.51
CA MET A 300 -3.99 8.85 -8.75
C MET A 300 -5.11 9.57 -7.95
N PRO A 301 -4.84 10.65 -7.18
CA PRO A 301 -5.92 11.41 -6.55
C PRO A 301 -6.92 11.99 -7.57
N ALA A 302 -6.47 12.43 -8.75
CA ALA A 302 -7.38 12.92 -9.79
C ALA A 302 -8.26 11.81 -10.38
N LEU A 303 -7.74 10.60 -10.56
CA LEU A 303 -8.50 9.43 -11.03
C LEU A 303 -9.50 8.93 -9.99
N SER A 304 -9.27 9.15 -8.70
CA SER A 304 -10.12 8.65 -7.61
C SER A 304 -11.58 9.10 -7.70
N PHE A 305 -11.85 10.25 -8.32
CA PHE A 305 -13.21 10.78 -8.52
C PHE A 305 -14.07 9.94 -9.47
N GLN A 306 -13.46 9.07 -10.27
CA GLN A 306 -14.17 8.24 -11.25
C GLN A 306 -14.66 6.92 -10.65
N TYR A 307 -14.09 6.48 -9.54
CA TYR A 307 -14.42 5.20 -8.92
C TYR A 307 -15.78 5.22 -8.23
N SER A 308 -16.38 4.05 -8.18
CA SER A 308 -17.61 3.78 -7.46
C SER A 308 -17.33 3.39 -6.02
N VAL A 309 -18.34 3.53 -5.18
CA VAL A 309 -18.30 3.03 -3.80
C VAL A 309 -18.28 1.50 -3.81
N SER A 310 -17.35 0.91 -3.07
CA SER A 310 -17.26 -0.54 -2.88
C SER A 310 -18.17 -1.03 -1.75
N GLY A 311 -18.42 -2.34 -1.73
CA GLY A 311 -19.26 -2.95 -0.69
C GLY A 311 -18.71 -2.84 0.73
N ASP A 312 -17.39 -2.65 0.90
CA ASP A 312 -16.76 -2.55 2.23
C ASP A 312 -16.73 -1.11 2.78
N GLU A 313 -16.79 -0.09 1.92
CA GLU A 313 -16.49 1.28 2.30
C GLU A 313 -17.48 1.89 3.30
N HIS A 314 -18.74 1.51 3.27
CA HIS A 314 -19.71 2.01 4.23
C HIS A 314 -19.40 1.58 5.66
N TRP A 315 -18.92 0.34 5.87
CA TRP A 315 -18.49 -0.13 7.18
C TRP A 315 -17.31 0.64 7.73
N HIS A 316 -16.33 0.95 6.85
CA HIS A 316 -15.17 1.73 7.21
C HIS A 316 -15.52 3.19 7.47
N PHE A 317 -16.46 3.76 6.71
CA PHE A 317 -16.94 5.11 6.96
C PHE A 317 -17.65 5.22 8.32
N ASP A 318 -18.59 4.32 8.60
CA ASP A 318 -19.32 4.31 9.87
C ASP A 318 -18.37 4.14 11.04
N TYR A 319 -17.41 3.22 10.92
CA TYR A 319 -16.39 3.01 11.96
C TYR A 319 -15.51 4.25 12.14
N GLY A 320 -15.07 4.89 11.07
CA GLY A 320 -14.32 6.14 11.11
C GLY A 320 -15.09 7.27 11.82
N ASN A 321 -16.37 7.43 11.53
CA ASN A 321 -17.22 8.40 12.21
C ASN A 321 -17.43 8.06 13.69
N SER A 322 -17.61 6.80 14.02
CA SER A 322 -17.71 6.36 15.43
C SER A 322 -16.40 6.65 16.17
N ILE A 323 -15.22 6.46 15.54
CA ILE A 323 -13.93 6.83 16.13
C ILE A 323 -13.82 8.36 16.28
N TYR A 324 -14.24 9.14 15.29
CA TYR A 324 -14.25 10.59 15.37
C TYR A 324 -15.14 11.07 16.54
N ASN A 325 -16.34 10.53 16.66
CA ASN A 325 -17.26 10.85 17.74
C ASN A 325 -16.73 10.42 19.11
N TYR A 326 -16.01 9.30 19.18
CA TYR A 326 -15.33 8.89 20.40
C TYR A 326 -14.34 9.94 20.93
N PHE A 327 -13.54 10.53 20.03
CA PHE A 327 -12.54 11.52 20.44
C PHE A 327 -13.11 12.92 20.67
N PHE A 328 -14.12 13.31 19.94
CA PHE A 328 -14.61 14.70 19.93
C PHE A 328 -15.98 14.89 20.59
N ASN A 329 -16.82 13.85 20.64
CA ASN A 329 -18.19 13.93 21.16
C ASN A 329 -18.43 13.02 22.38
N GLY A 330 -17.43 12.22 22.79
CA GLY A 330 -17.52 11.34 23.95
C GLY A 330 -18.39 10.09 23.73
N ASP A 331 -18.65 9.72 22.47
CA ASP A 331 -19.41 8.53 22.12
C ASP A 331 -18.52 7.27 22.27
N THR A 332 -19.07 6.23 22.87
CA THR A 332 -18.35 4.95 23.11
C THR A 332 -18.72 3.83 22.13
N GLU A 333 -19.55 4.09 21.15
CA GLU A 333 -19.99 3.08 20.16
C GLU A 333 -18.83 2.44 19.42
N ALA A 334 -17.77 3.20 19.11
CA ALA A 334 -16.57 2.69 18.46
C ALA A 334 -15.79 1.63 19.26
N GLN A 335 -16.07 1.50 20.56
CA GLN A 335 -15.40 0.50 21.42
C GLN A 335 -16.03 -0.88 21.31
N ILE A 336 -17.32 -0.96 21.02
CA ILE A 336 -18.10 -2.21 20.97
C ILE A 336 -19.03 -2.16 19.77
N SER A 337 -18.65 -2.83 18.69
CA SER A 337 -19.49 -2.96 17.50
C SER A 337 -20.02 -4.38 17.35
N THR A 338 -21.27 -4.53 16.90
CA THR A 338 -21.87 -5.84 16.60
C THR A 338 -21.34 -6.45 15.31
N THR A 339 -20.62 -5.67 14.48
CA THR A 339 -20.14 -6.10 13.16
C THR A 339 -18.75 -6.73 13.17
N GLY A 340 -18.03 -6.67 14.29
CA GLY A 340 -16.65 -7.14 14.39
C GLY A 340 -15.59 -6.19 13.81
N ILE A 341 -15.99 -5.02 13.28
CA ILE A 341 -15.04 -4.03 12.70
C ILE A 341 -14.10 -3.44 13.77
N GLN A 342 -14.49 -3.42 15.02
CA GLN A 342 -13.68 -2.97 16.15
C GLN A 342 -12.38 -3.75 16.32
N TYR A 343 -12.25 -4.97 15.76
CA TYR A 343 -11.01 -5.75 15.80
C TYR A 343 -9.95 -5.27 14.81
N TYR A 344 -10.30 -4.37 13.89
CA TYR A 344 -9.34 -3.67 13.04
C TYR A 344 -8.83 -2.42 13.76
N GLY A 345 -7.62 -2.00 13.44
CA GLY A 345 -7.15 -0.67 13.84
C GLY A 345 -7.95 0.43 13.14
N GLY A 346 -7.96 1.62 13.69
CA GLY A 346 -8.80 2.72 13.21
C GLY A 346 -8.06 3.90 12.60
N ILE A 347 -6.74 3.84 12.40
CA ILE A 347 -5.94 5.01 12.01
C ILE A 347 -6.34 5.58 10.63
N PHE A 348 -6.57 4.72 9.63
CA PHE A 348 -6.98 5.17 8.30
C PHE A 348 -8.41 5.71 8.32
N ASP A 349 -9.32 4.98 8.96
CA ASP A 349 -10.73 5.33 9.08
C ASP A 349 -10.90 6.64 9.85
N PHE A 350 -10.15 6.84 10.95
CA PHE A 350 -10.12 8.10 11.67
C PHE A 350 -9.64 9.27 10.79
N ILE A 351 -8.55 9.09 10.03
CA ILE A 351 -8.02 10.17 9.17
C ILE A 351 -9.05 10.58 8.13
N THR A 352 -9.71 9.62 7.48
CA THR A 352 -10.73 9.92 6.47
C THR A 352 -11.95 10.61 7.07
N ALA A 353 -12.43 10.14 8.23
CA ALA A 353 -13.54 10.76 8.95
C ALA A 353 -13.16 12.14 9.49
N PHE A 354 -11.94 12.33 10.01
CA PHE A 354 -11.45 13.63 10.47
C PHE A 354 -11.42 14.65 9.33
N VAL A 355 -10.82 14.29 8.18
CA VAL A 355 -10.78 15.18 7.01
C VAL A 355 -12.18 15.52 6.53
N PHE A 356 -13.06 14.53 6.48
CA PHE A 356 -14.45 14.75 6.09
C PHE A 356 -15.17 15.67 7.07
N ASN A 357 -15.15 15.37 8.37
CA ASN A 357 -15.91 16.13 9.38
C ASN A 357 -15.38 17.54 9.64
N VAL A 358 -14.08 17.79 9.41
CA VAL A 358 -13.47 19.12 9.67
C VAL A 358 -13.48 20.00 8.44
N PHE A 359 -13.16 19.45 7.25
CA PHE A 359 -12.95 20.26 6.04
C PHE A 359 -14.07 20.14 5.02
N HIS A 360 -14.87 19.05 5.02
CA HIS A 360 -15.97 18.79 4.09
C HIS A 360 -15.60 19.02 2.61
N PRO A 361 -14.46 18.49 2.12
CA PRO A 361 -13.97 18.82 0.77
C PRO A 361 -14.93 18.30 -0.30
N TRP A 362 -15.46 17.07 -0.12
CA TRP A 362 -16.40 16.37 -1.00
C TRP A 362 -17.36 15.53 -0.16
N ASP A 363 -18.14 14.63 -0.77
CA ASP A 363 -18.82 13.57 -0.02
C ASP A 363 -17.81 12.64 0.65
N HIS A 364 -18.24 11.88 1.64
CA HIS A 364 -17.36 11.06 2.46
C HIS A 364 -16.68 9.94 1.66
N TYR A 365 -17.36 9.30 0.70
CA TYR A 365 -16.75 8.25 -0.13
C TYR A 365 -15.71 8.83 -1.07
N THR A 366 -16.02 9.93 -1.73
CA THR A 366 -15.04 10.65 -2.58
C THR A 366 -13.82 11.10 -1.77
N THR A 367 -14.02 11.58 -0.53
CA THR A 367 -12.93 11.95 0.39
C THR A 367 -12.08 10.74 0.74
N MET A 368 -12.70 9.59 1.02
CA MET A 368 -12.00 8.33 1.31
C MET A 368 -11.19 7.85 0.10
N HIS A 369 -11.79 7.86 -1.11
CA HIS A 369 -11.09 7.49 -2.36
C HIS A 369 -9.87 8.36 -2.62
N PHE A 370 -10.00 9.67 -2.42
CA PHE A 370 -8.92 10.62 -2.61
C PHE A 370 -7.74 10.35 -1.66
N ILE A 371 -8.02 10.13 -0.38
CA ILE A 371 -7.00 9.83 0.63
C ILE A 371 -6.37 8.46 0.35
N ASN A 372 -7.19 7.45 -0.01
CA ASN A 372 -6.69 6.12 -0.33
C ASN A 372 -5.77 6.13 -1.55
N ALA A 373 -6.08 6.93 -2.57
CA ALA A 373 -5.24 7.13 -3.74
C ALA A 373 -3.88 7.74 -3.40
N ILE A 374 -3.84 8.72 -2.48
CA ILE A 374 -2.58 9.30 -1.97
C ILE A 374 -1.76 8.22 -1.24
N VAL A 375 -2.41 7.47 -0.35
CA VAL A 375 -1.76 6.38 0.39
C VAL A 375 -1.22 5.33 -0.57
N GLY A 376 -1.99 4.92 -1.58
CA GLY A 376 -1.56 3.99 -2.62
C GLY A 376 -0.33 4.49 -3.41
N ALA A 377 -0.33 5.77 -3.80
CA ALA A 377 0.83 6.39 -4.46
C ALA A 377 2.08 6.36 -3.56
N ILE A 378 1.93 6.61 -2.26
CA ILE A 378 3.02 6.46 -1.29
C ILE A 378 3.53 5.01 -1.25
N GLY A 379 2.64 4.02 -1.35
CA GLY A 379 2.99 2.59 -1.44
C GLY A 379 3.86 2.28 -2.65
N ILE A 380 3.50 2.81 -3.82
CA ILE A 380 4.31 2.69 -5.06
C ILE A 380 5.70 3.32 -4.86
N ILE A 381 5.77 4.49 -4.24
CA ILE A 381 7.02 5.20 -3.95
C ILE A 381 7.93 4.36 -3.02
N TYR A 382 7.38 3.78 -1.94
CA TYR A 382 8.18 2.95 -1.04
C TYR A 382 8.63 1.64 -1.70
N SER A 383 7.80 1.05 -2.56
CA SER A 383 8.18 -0.12 -3.38
C SER A 383 9.35 0.21 -4.30
N GLY A 384 9.32 1.36 -4.99
CA GLY A 384 10.42 1.83 -5.81
C GLY A 384 11.69 2.13 -4.98
N LYS A 385 11.55 2.71 -3.77
CA LYS A 385 12.70 2.90 -2.86
C LYS A 385 13.29 1.57 -2.41
N LEU A 386 12.47 0.56 -2.17
CA LEU A 386 12.90 -0.78 -1.81
C LEU A 386 13.67 -1.44 -2.97
N ALA A 387 13.16 -1.33 -4.20
CA ALA A 387 13.84 -1.81 -5.40
C ALA A 387 15.18 -1.06 -5.65
N LYS A 388 15.18 0.26 -5.46
CA LYS A 388 16.43 1.07 -5.52
C LYS A 388 17.45 0.59 -4.52
N PHE A 389 17.02 0.26 -3.31
CA PHE A 389 17.92 -0.23 -2.26
C PHE A 389 18.59 -1.56 -2.63
N LEU A 390 17.85 -2.46 -3.27
CA LEU A 390 18.36 -3.79 -3.64
C LEU A 390 19.07 -3.82 -4.99
N SER A 391 18.63 -3.05 -5.98
CA SER A 391 19.09 -3.21 -7.37
C SER A 391 19.26 -1.90 -8.16
N GLY A 392 19.14 -0.74 -7.50
CA GLY A 392 19.44 0.56 -8.12
C GLY A 392 18.25 1.23 -8.83
N TRP A 393 18.51 2.36 -9.52
CA TRP A 393 17.45 3.25 -10.02
C TRP A 393 16.61 2.67 -11.16
N ASN A 394 17.21 1.84 -12.03
CA ASN A 394 16.44 1.19 -13.10
C ASN A 394 15.42 0.22 -12.51
N ALA A 395 15.78 -0.56 -11.48
CA ALA A 395 14.83 -1.42 -10.77
C ALA A 395 13.74 -0.60 -10.08
N ALA A 396 14.08 0.57 -9.51
CA ALA A 396 13.09 1.49 -8.95
C ALA A 396 12.07 1.96 -9.98
N LEU A 397 12.52 2.39 -11.14
CA LEU A 397 11.66 2.82 -12.26
C LEU A 397 10.77 1.68 -12.74
N LEU A 398 11.34 0.50 -12.98
CA LEU A 398 10.58 -0.69 -13.37
C LEU A 398 9.51 -1.04 -12.34
N THR A 399 9.84 -0.98 -11.05
CA THR A 399 8.88 -1.26 -9.97
C THR A 399 7.69 -0.31 -10.00
N VAL A 400 7.97 1.00 -10.15
CA VAL A 400 6.90 2.02 -10.21
C VAL A 400 6.01 1.80 -11.44
N VAL A 401 6.61 1.55 -12.61
CA VAL A 401 5.87 1.29 -13.84
C VAL A 401 5.05 -0.01 -13.74
N PHE A 402 5.64 -1.08 -13.21
CA PHE A 402 4.94 -2.35 -13.05
C PHE A 402 3.75 -2.25 -12.09
N LEU A 403 3.89 -1.54 -10.96
CA LEU A 403 2.77 -1.35 -10.03
C LEU A 403 1.68 -0.44 -10.63
N ALA A 404 2.07 0.63 -11.30
CA ALA A 404 1.12 1.54 -11.96
C ALA A 404 0.37 0.87 -13.13
N LEU A 405 0.98 -0.12 -13.77
CA LEU A 405 0.41 -0.88 -14.89
C LEU A 405 0.06 -2.33 -14.51
N SER A 406 -0.03 -2.65 -13.22
CA SER A 406 -0.63 -3.90 -12.73
C SER A 406 -2.10 -3.66 -12.42
N PRO A 407 -3.04 -3.95 -13.34
CA PRO A 407 -4.40 -3.41 -13.24
C PRO A 407 -5.09 -3.85 -11.95
N SER A 408 -5.05 -5.15 -11.62
CA SER A 408 -5.70 -5.67 -10.42
C SER A 408 -5.24 -4.95 -9.15
N TRP A 409 -3.92 -4.77 -8.95
CA TRP A 409 -3.40 -4.05 -7.78
C TRP A 409 -3.66 -2.55 -7.86
N PHE A 410 -3.53 -1.94 -9.06
CA PHE A 410 -3.74 -0.51 -9.26
C PHE A 410 -5.17 -0.09 -8.94
N GLY A 411 -6.18 -0.84 -9.41
CA GLY A 411 -7.60 -0.56 -9.16
C GLY A 411 -7.96 -0.56 -7.66
N HIS A 412 -7.30 -1.42 -6.86
CA HIS A 412 -7.53 -1.43 -5.41
C HIS A 412 -7.10 -0.14 -4.69
N ASN A 413 -6.20 0.67 -5.26
CA ASN A 413 -5.70 1.87 -4.60
C ASN A 413 -6.76 2.98 -4.42
N PHE A 414 -7.95 2.80 -4.95
CA PHE A 414 -9.00 3.82 -4.91
C PHE A 414 -10.10 3.47 -3.91
N ALA A 415 -10.70 2.29 -4.03
CA ALA A 415 -11.89 1.89 -3.28
C ALA A 415 -11.65 0.73 -2.29
N ASN A 416 -10.41 0.54 -1.83
CA ASN A 416 -10.07 -0.47 -0.81
C ASN A 416 -9.39 0.18 0.41
N PRO A 417 -10.17 0.68 1.38
CA PRO A 417 -9.67 1.47 2.51
C PRO A 417 -8.92 0.65 3.56
N LYS A 418 -8.82 -0.66 3.39
CA LYS A 418 -8.25 -1.58 4.37
C LYS A 418 -6.97 -2.25 3.88
N ASP A 419 -7.04 -2.93 2.71
CA ASP A 419 -5.93 -3.77 2.25
C ASP A 419 -4.78 -2.94 1.70
N ILE A 420 -5.09 -1.82 1.02
CA ILE A 420 -4.07 -0.92 0.47
C ILE A 420 -3.33 -0.14 1.56
N PRO A 421 -3.99 0.54 2.51
CA PRO A 421 -3.29 1.18 3.62
C PRO A 421 -2.40 0.22 4.40
N PHE A 422 -2.86 -1.01 4.62
CA PHE A 422 -2.04 -2.06 5.24
C PHE A 422 -0.83 -2.42 4.38
N SER A 423 -1.01 -2.65 3.08
CA SER A 423 0.07 -2.96 2.12
C SER A 423 1.15 -1.88 2.11
N VAL A 424 0.76 -0.62 2.20
CA VAL A 424 1.68 0.53 2.25
C VAL A 424 2.52 0.51 3.52
N GLY A 425 1.90 0.33 4.69
CA GLY A 425 2.59 0.20 5.96
C GLY A 425 3.56 -0.99 5.98
N TYR A 426 3.11 -2.13 5.46
CA TYR A 426 3.90 -3.35 5.36
C TYR A 426 5.15 -3.16 4.48
N THR A 427 4.98 -2.62 3.28
CA THR A 427 6.08 -2.37 2.33
C THR A 427 7.07 -1.33 2.86
N ALA A 428 6.57 -0.23 3.45
CA ALA A 428 7.40 0.78 4.09
C ALA A 428 8.16 0.18 5.29
N GLY A 429 7.51 -0.66 6.09
CA GLY A 429 8.13 -1.37 7.21
C GLY A 429 9.28 -2.26 6.76
N ILE A 430 9.09 -3.07 5.72
CA ILE A 430 10.17 -3.89 5.13
C ILE A 430 11.33 -3.00 4.66
N TYR A 431 11.03 -1.91 3.94
CA TYR A 431 12.07 -0.98 3.50
C TYR A 431 12.89 -0.45 4.68
N PHE A 432 12.25 0.00 5.76
CA PHE A 432 12.95 0.54 6.92
C PHE A 432 13.66 -0.54 7.76
N ILE A 433 13.14 -1.77 7.82
CA ILE A 433 13.84 -2.91 8.43
C ILE A 433 15.17 -3.16 7.69
N LEU A 434 15.15 -3.25 6.37
CA LEU A 434 16.37 -3.49 5.59
C LEU A 434 17.36 -2.31 5.69
N GLN A 435 16.88 -1.07 5.72
CA GLN A 435 17.71 0.11 5.95
C GLN A 435 18.34 0.10 7.35
N PHE A 436 17.57 -0.27 8.38
CA PHE A 436 18.07 -0.43 9.74
C PHE A 436 19.20 -1.47 9.81
N LEU A 437 18.99 -2.64 9.19
CA LEU A 437 19.98 -3.71 9.16
C LEU A 437 21.26 -3.29 8.42
N LYS A 438 21.13 -2.57 7.30
CA LYS A 438 22.29 -2.04 6.57
C LYS A 438 23.09 -1.05 7.40
N ALA A 439 22.42 -0.22 8.21
CA ALA A 439 23.06 0.77 9.08
C ALA A 439 23.52 0.20 10.44
N PHE A 440 23.20 -1.07 10.71
CA PHE A 440 23.57 -1.75 11.95
C PHE A 440 25.09 -1.86 12.12
N PRO A 441 25.67 -1.55 13.33
CA PRO A 441 24.99 -1.34 14.63
C PRO A 441 24.62 0.11 14.96
N ASN A 442 24.74 1.04 14.04
CA ASN A 442 24.54 2.49 14.29
C ASN A 442 23.43 3.09 13.41
N PRO A 443 22.17 2.63 13.55
CA PRO A 443 21.04 3.19 12.78
C PRO A 443 20.80 4.66 13.18
N THR A 444 20.39 5.48 12.22
CA THR A 444 20.07 6.89 12.41
C THR A 444 18.64 7.10 12.90
N ALA A 445 18.30 8.32 13.34
CA ALA A 445 16.94 8.69 13.75
C ALA A 445 15.91 8.41 12.64
N ARG A 446 16.27 8.62 11.37
CA ARG A 446 15.39 8.33 10.24
C ARG A 446 14.97 6.86 10.17
N HIS A 447 15.90 5.93 10.42
CA HIS A 447 15.58 4.49 10.43
C HIS A 447 14.64 4.14 11.58
N ILE A 448 14.90 4.69 12.78
CA ILE A 448 14.10 4.47 13.98
C ILE A 448 12.68 5.02 13.79
N LEU A 449 12.55 6.29 13.37
CA LEU A 449 11.24 6.93 13.18
C LEU A 449 10.49 6.35 11.99
N GLY A 450 11.19 5.95 10.94
CA GLY A 450 10.57 5.24 9.81
C GLY A 450 9.98 3.89 10.21
N LEU A 451 10.67 3.13 11.07
CA LEU A 451 10.16 1.89 11.66
C LEU A 451 8.96 2.16 12.56
N ILE A 452 9.06 3.13 13.47
CA ILE A 452 7.96 3.51 14.38
C ILE A 452 6.71 3.86 13.56
N GLY A 453 6.86 4.75 12.57
CA GLY A 453 5.73 5.19 11.74
C GLY A 453 5.13 4.06 10.89
N SER A 454 5.95 3.23 10.26
CA SER A 454 5.45 2.13 9.41
C SER A 454 4.81 1.00 10.22
N ILE A 455 5.38 0.65 11.38
CA ILE A 455 4.78 -0.33 12.31
C ILE A 455 3.47 0.22 12.87
N GLY A 456 3.47 1.47 13.36
CA GLY A 456 2.28 2.12 13.90
C GLY A 456 1.16 2.22 12.88
N TRP A 457 1.48 2.59 11.64
CA TRP A 457 0.52 2.62 10.55
C TRP A 457 -0.02 1.22 10.22
N ALA A 458 0.86 0.24 9.98
CA ALA A 458 0.43 -1.10 9.59
C ALA A 458 -0.45 -1.76 10.67
N MET A 459 -0.03 -1.68 11.95
CA MET A 459 -0.80 -2.21 13.07
C MET A 459 -2.08 -1.39 13.33
N GLY A 460 -2.03 -0.08 13.13
CA GLY A 460 -3.18 0.82 13.28
C GLY A 460 -4.23 0.65 12.17
N VAL A 461 -3.90 -0.04 11.07
CA VAL A 461 -4.86 -0.46 10.04
C VAL A 461 -5.33 -1.90 10.28
N ARG A 462 -4.38 -2.81 10.51
CA ARG A 462 -4.64 -4.23 10.79
C ARG A 462 -3.66 -4.76 11.82
N ILE A 463 -4.17 -5.51 12.79
CA ILE A 463 -3.35 -6.15 13.82
C ILE A 463 -2.23 -7.03 13.24
N GLY A 464 -2.39 -7.55 12.02
CA GLY A 464 -1.35 -8.27 11.27
C GLY A 464 -0.04 -7.49 11.08
N GLY A 465 -0.04 -6.16 11.26
CA GLY A 465 1.17 -5.33 11.32
C GLY A 465 2.18 -5.76 12.40
N PHE A 466 1.77 -6.57 13.39
CA PHE A 466 2.68 -7.24 14.33
C PHE A 466 3.79 -8.03 13.64
N LEU A 467 3.56 -8.54 12.44
CA LEU A 467 4.57 -9.22 11.64
C LEU A 467 5.83 -8.37 11.43
N LEU A 468 5.70 -7.05 11.35
CA LEU A 468 6.86 -6.17 11.17
C LEU A 468 7.78 -6.15 12.40
N ILE A 469 7.21 -6.22 13.60
CA ILE A 469 8.00 -6.33 14.85
C ILE A 469 8.70 -7.70 14.88
N ALA A 470 7.97 -8.76 14.53
CA ALA A 470 8.53 -10.11 14.47
C ALA A 470 9.65 -10.21 13.41
N TYR A 471 9.46 -9.62 12.24
CA TYR A 471 10.48 -9.57 11.19
C TYR A 471 11.71 -8.75 11.62
N LEU A 472 11.51 -7.61 12.26
CA LEU A 472 12.62 -6.80 12.76
C LEU A 472 13.49 -7.61 13.73
N LEU A 473 12.87 -8.33 14.66
CA LEU A 473 13.60 -9.18 15.61
C LEU A 473 14.31 -10.34 14.90
N LEU A 474 13.56 -11.12 14.11
CA LEU A 474 14.08 -12.27 13.39
C LEU A 474 15.26 -11.90 12.48
N PHE A 475 15.05 -10.86 11.64
CA PHE A 475 16.05 -10.45 10.65
C PHE A 475 17.29 -9.83 11.31
N LEU A 476 17.12 -9.11 12.43
CA LEU A 476 18.24 -8.59 13.19
C LEU A 476 19.10 -9.72 13.76
N LEU A 477 18.46 -10.74 14.35
CA LEU A 477 19.19 -11.88 14.92
C LEU A 477 19.89 -12.70 13.84
N VAL A 478 19.18 -13.01 12.74
CA VAL A 478 19.76 -13.76 11.61
C VAL A 478 20.90 -12.97 10.97
N TYR A 479 20.70 -11.68 10.71
CA TYR A 479 21.74 -10.81 10.12
C TYR A 479 22.97 -10.71 11.04
N ALA A 480 22.76 -10.54 12.34
CA ALA A 480 23.85 -10.47 13.32
C ALA A 480 24.68 -11.76 13.36
N VAL A 481 24.04 -12.93 13.28
CA VAL A 481 24.73 -14.23 13.19
C VAL A 481 25.53 -14.32 11.89
N LEU A 482 24.89 -14.05 10.76
CA LEU A 482 25.53 -14.12 9.44
C LEU A 482 26.69 -13.15 9.29
N THR A 483 26.64 -11.96 9.90
CA THR A 483 27.70 -10.92 9.83
C THR A 483 28.67 -10.96 11.01
N LYS A 484 28.53 -11.94 11.93
CA LYS A 484 29.34 -12.09 13.17
C LYS A 484 29.24 -10.90 14.12
N GLN A 485 28.09 -10.22 14.13
CA GLN A 485 27.83 -9.05 14.98
C GLN A 485 26.88 -9.35 16.16
N VAL A 486 26.83 -10.59 16.64
CA VAL A 486 25.91 -11.03 17.72
C VAL A 486 26.09 -10.20 18.99
N LYS A 487 27.34 -9.87 19.39
CA LYS A 487 27.61 -9.01 20.55
C LYS A 487 26.97 -7.62 20.41
N ALA A 488 26.98 -7.06 19.19
CA ALA A 488 26.33 -5.77 18.91
C ALA A 488 24.79 -5.88 18.95
N ALA A 489 24.21 -6.99 18.48
CA ALA A 489 22.78 -7.20 18.54
C ALA A 489 22.27 -7.36 19.97
N LEU A 490 23.03 -8.00 20.84
CA LEU A 490 22.70 -8.20 22.26
C LEU A 490 23.18 -7.05 23.17
N ASN A 491 23.74 -6.00 22.61
CA ASN A 491 24.14 -4.81 23.36
C ASN A 491 22.91 -4.02 23.84
N GLY A 492 22.98 -3.45 25.05
CA GLY A 492 21.89 -2.66 25.65
C GLY A 492 21.40 -1.51 24.78
N LYS A 493 22.24 -0.89 23.95
CA LYS A 493 21.84 0.15 22.99
C LYS A 493 20.88 -0.41 21.93
N THR A 494 21.19 -1.53 21.33
CA THR A 494 20.36 -2.18 20.29
C THR A 494 19.04 -2.69 20.88
N ILE A 495 19.08 -3.32 22.05
CA ILE A 495 17.89 -3.75 22.78
C ILE A 495 16.97 -2.55 23.08
N LYS A 496 17.55 -1.44 23.57
CA LYS A 496 16.81 -0.19 23.80
C LYS A 496 16.18 0.36 22.51
N GLN A 497 16.91 0.35 21.39
CA GLN A 497 16.38 0.80 20.09
C GLN A 497 15.22 -0.07 19.61
N PHE A 498 15.37 -1.40 19.70
CA PHE A 498 14.30 -2.35 19.39
C PHE A 498 13.07 -2.12 20.28
N ALA A 499 13.24 -1.96 21.58
CA ALA A 499 12.16 -1.69 22.51
C ALA A 499 11.45 -0.36 22.19
N ILE A 500 12.19 0.72 21.90
CA ILE A 500 11.63 2.02 21.53
C ILE A 500 10.82 1.89 20.25
N VAL A 501 11.34 1.23 19.22
CA VAL A 501 10.64 1.03 17.94
C VAL A 501 9.35 0.26 18.15
N SER A 502 9.40 -0.86 18.87
CA SER A 502 8.24 -1.74 19.10
C SER A 502 7.18 -1.05 19.95
N VAL A 503 7.57 -0.45 21.07
CA VAL A 503 6.64 0.22 22.00
C VAL A 503 6.04 1.48 21.36
N ALA A 504 6.86 2.34 20.75
CA ALA A 504 6.34 3.58 20.15
C ALA A 504 5.47 3.29 18.93
N GLY A 505 5.84 2.31 18.09
CA GLY A 505 5.00 1.86 16.97
C GLY A 505 3.66 1.30 17.46
N TYR A 506 3.69 0.47 18.50
CA TYR A 506 2.49 -0.05 19.15
C TYR A 506 1.59 1.06 19.71
N LEU A 507 2.16 2.04 20.42
CA LEU A 507 1.40 3.15 20.98
C LEU A 507 0.75 4.01 19.90
N ILE A 508 1.39 4.22 18.74
CA ILE A 508 0.77 4.90 17.60
C ILE A 508 -0.42 4.10 17.08
N ALA A 509 -0.29 2.77 16.97
CA ALA A 509 -1.37 1.92 16.50
C ALA A 509 -2.61 1.97 17.40
N VAL A 510 -2.41 1.86 18.72
CA VAL A 510 -3.52 1.86 19.69
C VAL A 510 -4.11 3.25 19.93
N LEU A 511 -3.38 4.32 19.62
CA LEU A 511 -3.85 5.71 19.82
C LEU A 511 -5.20 5.97 19.13
N PHE A 512 -5.38 5.47 17.92
CA PHE A 512 -6.60 5.65 17.12
C PHE A 512 -7.47 4.39 17.08
N TRP A 513 -7.36 3.53 18.10
CA TRP A 513 -8.08 2.27 18.17
C TRP A 513 -8.91 2.18 19.47
N PRO A 514 -10.16 2.71 19.48
CA PRO A 514 -10.98 2.81 20.70
C PRO A 514 -11.20 1.47 21.42
N TYR A 515 -11.33 0.36 20.69
CA TYR A 515 -11.41 -0.98 21.28
C TYR A 515 -10.20 -1.31 22.16
N ALA A 516 -8.99 -0.93 21.71
CA ALA A 516 -7.78 -1.13 22.49
C ALA A 516 -7.74 -0.31 23.79
N HIS A 517 -8.50 0.78 23.88
CA HIS A 517 -8.58 1.60 25.09
C HIS A 517 -9.32 0.89 26.23
N LEU A 518 -10.16 -0.11 25.98
CA LEU A 518 -10.78 -0.96 27.00
C LEU A 518 -9.75 -1.85 27.73
N GLY A 519 -8.56 -2.02 27.14
CA GLY A 519 -7.45 -2.75 27.72
C GLY A 519 -6.26 -2.77 26.78
N ILE A 520 -5.32 -1.83 27.00
CA ILE A 520 -4.23 -1.50 26.07
C ILE A 520 -3.41 -2.74 25.62
N VAL A 521 -3.30 -3.78 26.43
CA VAL A 521 -2.58 -5.02 26.09
C VAL A 521 -3.55 -6.16 25.79
N SER A 522 -4.56 -6.36 26.63
CA SER A 522 -5.47 -7.49 26.55
C SER A 522 -6.32 -7.46 25.28
N LYS A 523 -6.90 -6.30 24.94
CA LYS A 523 -7.80 -6.18 23.80
C LYS A 523 -7.13 -6.32 22.43
N PRO A 524 -5.94 -5.75 22.16
CA PRO A 524 -5.19 -6.06 20.95
C PRO A 524 -4.77 -7.52 20.83
N LEU A 525 -4.43 -8.19 21.94
CA LEU A 525 -4.12 -9.63 21.92
C LEU A 525 -5.37 -10.47 21.64
N GLU A 526 -6.52 -10.09 22.19
CA GLU A 526 -7.81 -10.71 21.87
C GLU A 526 -8.14 -10.53 20.37
N ALA A 527 -8.01 -9.30 19.83
CA ALA A 527 -8.19 -9.04 18.40
C ALA A 527 -7.24 -9.88 17.54
N LEU A 528 -5.98 -10.03 17.96
CA LEU A 528 -5.02 -10.88 17.25
C LEU A 528 -5.46 -12.35 17.26
N LYS A 529 -5.95 -12.87 18.38
CA LYS A 529 -6.46 -14.24 18.51
C LYS A 529 -7.67 -14.45 17.60
N ILE A 530 -8.64 -13.53 17.62
CA ILE A 530 -9.85 -13.57 16.78
C ILE A 530 -9.47 -13.48 15.30
N MET A 531 -8.66 -12.50 14.91
CA MET A 531 -8.31 -12.27 13.50
C MET A 531 -7.38 -13.37 12.93
N SER A 532 -6.59 -14.04 13.77
CA SER A 532 -5.76 -15.18 13.31
C SER A 532 -6.55 -16.47 13.11
N ASN A 533 -7.74 -16.57 13.71
CA ASN A 533 -8.66 -17.69 13.60
C ASN A 533 -10.04 -17.23 13.04
N PHE A 534 -10.05 -16.11 12.30
CA PHE A 534 -11.29 -15.55 11.77
C PHE A 534 -11.98 -16.54 10.85
N PHE A 535 -13.07 -17.08 11.36
CA PHE A 535 -13.88 -18.06 10.65
C PHE A 535 -15.06 -17.34 10.00
N VAL A 536 -15.05 -17.30 8.68
CA VAL A 536 -16.19 -16.83 7.89
C VAL A 536 -16.52 -17.89 6.86
N ASN A 537 -17.78 -18.27 6.82
CA ASN A 537 -18.29 -19.24 5.87
C ASN A 537 -19.09 -18.52 4.77
N ILE A 538 -18.40 -18.14 3.70
CA ILE A 538 -18.99 -17.45 2.54
C ILE A 538 -18.90 -18.39 1.34
N GLY A 539 -20.05 -18.65 0.70
CA GLY A 539 -20.07 -19.35 -0.58
C GLY A 539 -19.49 -18.48 -1.69
N MET A 540 -18.55 -19.03 -2.45
CA MET A 540 -17.84 -18.33 -3.53
C MET A 540 -17.71 -19.21 -4.76
N LEU A 541 -17.54 -18.57 -5.92
CA LEU A 541 -17.30 -19.26 -7.18
C LEU A 541 -15.81 -19.45 -7.41
N TYR A 542 -15.37 -20.70 -7.48
CA TYR A 542 -13.98 -21.04 -7.73
C TYR A 542 -13.87 -22.22 -8.71
N ASP A 543 -13.21 -22.00 -9.83
CA ASP A 543 -13.00 -22.98 -10.90
C ASP A 543 -14.31 -23.60 -11.43
N GLY A 544 -15.37 -22.78 -11.53
CA GLY A 544 -16.70 -23.19 -11.98
C GLY A 544 -17.59 -23.82 -10.91
N ASN A 545 -17.05 -24.06 -9.71
CA ASN A 545 -17.77 -24.70 -8.60
C ASN A 545 -18.06 -23.72 -7.47
N LYS A 546 -19.15 -23.92 -6.76
CA LYS A 546 -19.40 -23.23 -5.49
C LYS A 546 -18.63 -23.93 -4.39
N ILE A 547 -17.70 -23.20 -3.74
CA ILE A 547 -16.96 -23.67 -2.57
C ILE A 547 -17.16 -22.72 -1.40
N GLN A 548 -16.86 -23.18 -0.20
CA GLN A 548 -16.88 -22.33 0.99
C GLN A 548 -15.51 -21.70 1.23
N SER A 549 -15.49 -20.47 1.77
CA SER A 549 -14.27 -19.70 2.02
C SER A 549 -13.26 -20.39 2.96
N ASN A 550 -13.71 -21.32 3.80
CA ASN A 550 -12.90 -22.13 4.71
C ASN A 550 -12.42 -23.47 4.09
N GLN A 551 -12.75 -23.74 2.82
CA GLN A 551 -12.41 -24.97 2.09
C GLN A 551 -11.53 -24.73 0.88
N VAL A 552 -10.92 -23.57 0.80
CA VAL A 552 -10.05 -23.22 -0.32
C VAL A 552 -8.81 -24.12 -0.37
N PRO A 553 -8.36 -24.54 -1.57
CA PRO A 553 -7.16 -25.36 -1.70
C PRO A 553 -5.90 -24.56 -1.32
N TRP A 554 -4.85 -25.24 -0.87
CA TRP A 554 -3.57 -24.61 -0.47
C TRP A 554 -2.96 -23.70 -1.55
N PHE A 555 -3.23 -23.96 -2.80
CA PHE A 555 -2.74 -23.19 -3.95
C PHE A 555 -3.67 -22.05 -4.38
N TYR A 556 -4.70 -21.72 -3.59
CA TYR A 556 -5.67 -20.67 -3.90
C TYR A 556 -4.98 -19.32 -4.15
N ILE A 557 -4.18 -18.83 -3.20
CA ILE A 557 -3.46 -17.56 -3.34
C ILE A 557 -2.45 -17.61 -4.50
N PRO A 558 -1.55 -18.62 -4.60
CA PRO A 558 -0.65 -18.74 -5.74
C PRO A 558 -1.36 -18.76 -7.11
N LYS A 559 -2.52 -19.42 -7.21
CA LYS A 559 -3.29 -19.51 -8.46
C LYS A 559 -3.90 -18.14 -8.83
N TYR A 560 -4.44 -17.42 -7.86
CA TYR A 560 -4.94 -16.07 -8.14
C TYR A 560 -3.81 -15.09 -8.51
N ILE A 561 -2.65 -15.14 -7.87
CA ILE A 561 -1.47 -14.36 -8.28
C ILE A 561 -1.08 -14.70 -9.72
N LEU A 562 -1.06 -16.00 -10.07
CA LEU A 562 -0.75 -16.45 -11.42
C LEU A 562 -1.72 -15.89 -12.46
N TYR A 563 -3.00 -15.75 -12.13
CA TYR A 563 -4.05 -15.33 -13.06
C TYR A 563 -4.28 -13.83 -13.12
N THR A 564 -3.93 -13.08 -12.06
CA THR A 564 -4.22 -11.63 -11.96
C THR A 564 -2.97 -10.74 -12.05
N ALA A 565 -1.77 -11.30 -11.89
CA ALA A 565 -0.55 -10.54 -12.13
C ALA A 565 -0.23 -10.48 -13.63
N PRO A 566 0.21 -9.34 -14.19
CA PRO A 566 0.68 -9.27 -15.56
C PRO A 566 1.80 -10.28 -15.84
N ILE A 567 1.79 -10.92 -17.00
CA ILE A 567 2.76 -11.95 -17.38
C ILE A 567 4.20 -11.43 -17.26
N ILE A 568 4.42 -10.16 -17.59
CA ILE A 568 5.74 -9.53 -17.48
C ILE A 568 6.26 -9.52 -16.04
N VAL A 569 5.37 -9.37 -15.05
CA VAL A 569 5.72 -9.42 -13.63
C VAL A 569 6.05 -10.86 -13.22
N LEU A 570 5.28 -11.84 -13.68
CA LEU A 570 5.52 -13.26 -13.41
C LEU A 570 6.89 -13.72 -13.96
N LEU A 571 7.16 -13.41 -15.23
CA LEU A 571 8.46 -13.71 -15.87
C LEU A 571 9.60 -12.97 -15.17
N GLY A 572 9.39 -11.70 -14.83
CA GLY A 572 10.35 -10.92 -14.09
C GLY A 572 10.64 -11.50 -12.71
N SER A 573 9.62 -12.03 -12.02
CA SER A 573 9.79 -12.68 -10.72
C SER A 573 10.62 -13.95 -10.82
N ALA A 574 10.38 -14.78 -11.83
CA ALA A 574 11.21 -15.97 -12.09
C ALA A 574 12.67 -15.61 -12.38
N LEU A 575 12.91 -14.61 -13.24
CA LEU A 575 14.25 -14.07 -13.51
C LEU A 575 14.88 -13.48 -12.24
N GLY A 576 14.09 -12.75 -11.43
CA GLY A 576 14.55 -12.14 -10.19
C GLY A 576 15.04 -13.17 -9.18
N LEU A 577 14.31 -14.26 -9.00
CA LEU A 577 14.73 -15.38 -8.16
C LEU A 577 16.06 -15.99 -8.63
N ALA A 578 16.25 -16.17 -9.95
CA ALA A 578 17.51 -16.64 -10.53
C ALA A 578 18.65 -15.65 -10.29
N VAL A 579 18.38 -14.34 -10.45
CA VAL A 579 19.35 -13.27 -10.16
C VAL A 579 19.73 -13.28 -8.68
N VAL A 580 18.77 -13.38 -7.76
CA VAL A 580 19.03 -13.47 -6.31
C VAL A 580 19.98 -14.64 -6.02
N GLY A 581 19.75 -15.83 -6.59
CA GLY A 581 20.65 -16.96 -6.44
C GLY A 581 22.10 -16.64 -6.88
N SER A 582 22.26 -15.86 -7.95
CA SER A 582 23.58 -15.45 -8.46
C SER A 582 24.32 -14.46 -7.54
N LEU A 583 23.60 -13.68 -6.74
CA LEU A 583 24.17 -12.69 -5.81
C LEU A 583 24.92 -13.33 -4.64
N ALA A 584 24.62 -14.57 -4.30
CA ALA A 584 25.23 -15.28 -3.15
C ALA A 584 26.76 -15.22 -3.13
N LYS A 585 27.40 -15.32 -4.30
CA LYS A 585 28.87 -15.30 -4.46
C LYS A 585 29.48 -13.89 -4.60
N LYS A 586 28.69 -12.90 -5.05
CA LYS A 586 29.23 -11.57 -5.44
C LYS A 586 28.84 -10.44 -4.48
N HIS A 587 27.63 -10.48 -3.94
CA HIS A 587 27.05 -9.38 -3.15
C HIS A 587 26.28 -9.93 -1.96
N ARG A 588 27.01 -10.40 -0.94
CA ARG A 588 26.46 -11.12 0.22
C ARG A 588 25.30 -10.38 0.92
N ASP A 589 25.46 -9.08 1.20
CA ASP A 589 24.42 -8.31 1.90
C ASP A 589 23.15 -8.21 1.06
N THR A 590 23.27 -7.89 -0.23
CA THR A 590 22.12 -7.82 -1.15
C THR A 590 21.43 -9.18 -1.25
N PHE A 591 22.19 -10.28 -1.26
CA PHE A 591 21.64 -11.63 -1.23
C PHE A 591 20.81 -11.87 0.03
N ILE A 592 21.35 -11.56 1.22
CA ILE A 592 20.66 -11.72 2.50
C ILE A 592 19.37 -10.88 2.53
N PHE A 593 19.44 -9.62 2.13
CA PHE A 593 18.28 -8.73 2.10
C PHE A 593 17.21 -9.19 1.10
N SER A 594 17.63 -9.77 -0.02
CA SER A 594 16.70 -10.37 -0.99
C SER A 594 16.01 -11.62 -0.42
N LEU A 595 16.73 -12.45 0.35
CA LEU A 595 16.13 -13.59 1.06
C LEU A 595 15.14 -13.13 2.12
N PHE A 596 15.44 -12.06 2.86
CA PHE A 596 14.49 -11.49 3.80
C PHE A 596 13.24 -10.99 3.09
N LEU A 597 13.39 -10.34 1.93
CA LEU A 597 12.24 -9.91 1.12
C LEU A 597 11.39 -11.11 0.65
N ILE A 598 12.01 -12.18 0.16
CA ILE A 598 11.32 -13.41 -0.23
C ILE A 598 10.59 -14.02 0.96
N PHE A 599 11.20 -14.04 2.14
CA PHE A 599 10.55 -14.52 3.36
C PHE A 599 9.27 -13.74 3.69
N THR A 600 9.26 -12.41 3.50
CA THR A 600 8.06 -11.58 3.74
C THR A 600 6.93 -11.84 2.74
N ILE A 601 7.19 -12.51 1.62
CA ILE A 601 6.18 -12.97 0.66
C ILE A 601 5.67 -14.36 1.05
N VAL A 602 6.61 -15.29 1.27
CA VAL A 602 6.29 -16.72 1.43
C VAL A 602 5.67 -17.01 2.79
N PHE A 603 6.20 -16.42 3.86
CA PHE A 603 5.77 -16.71 5.23
C PHE A 603 4.27 -16.44 5.47
N PRO A 604 3.70 -15.28 5.11
CA PRO A 604 2.27 -15.02 5.35
C PRO A 604 1.37 -16.01 4.59
N ILE A 605 1.72 -16.36 3.36
CA ILE A 605 0.95 -17.31 2.54
C ILE A 605 1.02 -18.71 3.16
N ALA A 606 2.22 -19.17 3.51
CA ALA A 606 2.41 -20.46 4.15
C ALA A 606 1.70 -20.56 5.51
N TYR A 607 1.71 -19.46 6.28
CA TYR A 607 1.00 -19.38 7.56
C TYR A 607 -0.52 -19.51 7.38
N ALA A 608 -1.10 -18.80 6.40
CA ALA A 608 -2.53 -18.88 6.09
C ALA A 608 -2.95 -20.29 5.66
N VAL A 609 -2.13 -20.94 4.82
CA VAL A 609 -2.35 -22.34 4.42
C VAL A 609 -2.27 -23.27 5.62
N HIS A 610 -1.25 -23.12 6.48
CA HIS A 610 -1.11 -23.92 7.69
C HIS A 610 -2.29 -23.76 8.66
N LYS A 611 -2.87 -22.59 8.75
CA LYS A 611 -4.02 -22.26 9.61
C LYS A 611 -5.37 -22.59 8.99
N ASN A 612 -5.44 -23.04 7.73
CA ASN A 612 -6.68 -23.19 6.98
C ASN A 612 -7.56 -21.94 7.06
N SER A 613 -6.93 -20.75 6.89
CA SER A 613 -7.62 -19.48 7.02
C SER A 613 -8.73 -19.33 5.97
N SER A 614 -9.90 -18.78 6.36
CA SER A 614 -10.98 -18.47 5.43
C SER A 614 -10.55 -17.39 4.44
N LEU A 615 -10.62 -17.71 3.14
CA LEU A 615 -10.23 -16.81 2.04
C LEU A 615 -11.39 -16.66 1.06
N TYR A 616 -11.67 -15.43 0.65
CA TYR A 616 -12.75 -15.08 -0.26
C TYR A 616 -12.41 -13.80 -1.03
N ASP A 617 -13.18 -13.49 -2.06
CA ASP A 617 -12.96 -12.33 -2.94
C ASP A 617 -11.56 -12.32 -3.55
N GLY A 618 -11.15 -13.44 -4.12
CA GLY A 618 -9.81 -13.61 -4.67
C GLY A 618 -8.73 -13.59 -3.58
N TRP A 619 -7.62 -12.94 -3.86
CA TRP A 619 -6.47 -12.87 -2.93
C TRP A 619 -6.31 -11.49 -2.28
N ARG A 620 -7.38 -10.67 -2.22
CA ARG A 620 -7.32 -9.28 -1.73
C ARG A 620 -6.68 -9.16 -0.35
N HIS A 621 -6.92 -10.12 0.53
CA HIS A 621 -6.34 -10.14 1.88
C HIS A 621 -4.81 -10.23 1.88
N PHE A 622 -4.20 -10.63 0.76
CA PHE A 622 -2.76 -10.78 0.54
C PHE A 622 -2.17 -9.77 -0.44
N LEU A 623 -2.90 -8.72 -0.80
CA LEU A 623 -2.39 -7.66 -1.68
C LEU A 623 -1.07 -7.03 -1.18
N PHE A 624 -0.81 -7.10 0.11
CA PHE A 624 0.41 -6.57 0.73
C PHE A 624 1.69 -7.34 0.33
N VAL A 625 1.59 -8.58 -0.16
CA VAL A 625 2.75 -9.31 -0.68
C VAL A 625 3.09 -8.96 -2.13
N TYR A 626 2.16 -8.29 -2.85
CA TYR A 626 2.37 -7.97 -4.26
C TYR A 626 3.48 -6.96 -4.53
N PRO A 627 3.57 -5.82 -3.82
CA PRO A 627 4.70 -4.90 -4.00
C PRO A 627 6.08 -5.55 -3.82
N PRO A 628 6.34 -6.38 -2.78
CA PRO A 628 7.54 -7.22 -2.70
C PRO A 628 7.78 -8.13 -3.91
N ILE A 629 6.74 -8.78 -4.45
CA ILE A 629 6.85 -9.62 -5.67
C ILE A 629 7.31 -8.77 -6.85
N VAL A 630 6.70 -7.59 -7.05
CA VAL A 630 7.05 -6.67 -8.14
C VAL A 630 8.49 -6.14 -8.00
N VAL A 631 8.97 -5.93 -6.76
CA VAL A 631 10.38 -5.58 -6.53
C VAL A 631 11.31 -6.69 -7.03
N ILE A 632 11.02 -7.95 -6.74
CA ILE A 632 11.82 -9.09 -7.23
C ILE A 632 11.74 -9.15 -8.77
N ALA A 633 10.56 -8.95 -9.35
CA ALA A 633 10.39 -8.91 -10.80
C ALA A 633 11.24 -7.80 -11.44
N ALA A 634 11.23 -6.62 -10.84
CA ALA A 634 12.05 -5.50 -11.32
C ALA A 634 13.55 -5.76 -11.20
N MET A 635 14.01 -6.49 -10.17
CA MET A 635 15.39 -6.94 -10.06
C MET A 635 15.76 -7.89 -11.21
N GLY A 636 14.88 -8.81 -11.57
CA GLY A 636 15.07 -9.72 -12.70
C GLY A 636 15.22 -8.98 -14.03
N TRP A 637 14.27 -8.10 -14.35
CA TRP A 637 14.34 -7.30 -15.57
C TRP A 637 15.50 -6.31 -15.57
N ASN A 638 15.88 -5.75 -14.41
CA ASN A 638 17.04 -4.87 -14.31
C ASN A 638 18.35 -5.58 -14.67
N TRP A 639 18.46 -6.88 -14.45
CA TRP A 639 19.62 -7.65 -14.88
C TRP A 639 19.80 -7.61 -16.41
N LEU A 640 18.71 -7.63 -17.18
CA LEU A 640 18.73 -7.48 -18.65
C LEU A 640 18.91 -6.02 -19.06
N VAL A 641 17.99 -5.15 -18.63
CA VAL A 641 17.94 -3.72 -19.02
C VAL A 641 19.20 -2.96 -18.57
N GLY A 642 19.76 -3.32 -17.44
CA GLY A 642 21.02 -2.75 -16.91
C GLY A 642 22.29 -3.38 -17.47
N SER A 643 22.20 -4.36 -18.40
CA SER A 643 23.36 -5.05 -18.97
C SER A 643 24.27 -4.09 -19.74
N LYS A 644 25.59 -4.32 -19.64
CA LYS A 644 26.59 -3.64 -20.48
C LYS A 644 26.57 -4.12 -21.93
N GLN A 645 26.07 -5.33 -22.19
CA GLN A 645 25.90 -5.87 -23.54
C GLN A 645 24.64 -5.27 -24.18
N ALA A 646 24.85 -4.52 -25.28
CA ALA A 646 23.79 -3.81 -25.98
C ALA A 646 22.63 -4.72 -26.41
N ALA A 647 22.92 -5.90 -26.93
CA ALA A 647 21.92 -6.89 -27.34
C ALA A 647 20.98 -7.27 -26.17
N LEU A 648 21.52 -7.68 -25.02
CA LEU A 648 20.73 -8.04 -23.84
C LEU A 648 19.90 -6.87 -23.32
N LYS A 649 20.52 -5.67 -23.28
CA LYS A 649 19.83 -4.45 -22.84
C LYS A 649 18.62 -4.12 -23.70
N TYR A 650 18.78 -4.06 -25.02
CA TYR A 650 17.68 -3.71 -25.92
C TYR A 650 16.64 -4.83 -26.00
N THR A 651 17.05 -6.10 -25.99
CA THR A 651 16.10 -7.22 -25.87
C THR A 651 15.27 -7.11 -24.60
N GLY A 652 15.91 -6.87 -23.45
CA GLY A 652 15.21 -6.68 -22.19
C GLY A 652 14.22 -5.52 -22.24
N LEU A 653 14.61 -4.39 -22.84
CA LEU A 653 13.73 -3.22 -22.98
C LEU A 653 12.53 -3.51 -23.89
N VAL A 654 12.74 -4.15 -25.05
CA VAL A 654 11.69 -4.52 -25.98
C VAL A 654 10.69 -5.49 -25.31
N LEU A 655 11.18 -6.50 -24.59
CA LEU A 655 10.32 -7.45 -23.88
C LEU A 655 9.51 -6.78 -22.77
N VAL A 656 10.12 -5.85 -22.03
CA VAL A 656 9.40 -5.09 -20.98
C VAL A 656 8.29 -4.23 -21.60
N ILE A 657 8.59 -3.49 -22.69
CA ILE A 657 7.59 -2.66 -23.38
C ILE A 657 6.46 -3.52 -23.95
N ALA A 658 6.81 -4.59 -24.65
CA ALA A 658 5.82 -5.51 -25.22
C ALA A 658 4.94 -6.18 -24.15
N GLY A 659 5.56 -6.62 -23.04
CA GLY A 659 4.84 -7.27 -21.95
C GLY A 659 3.94 -6.33 -21.13
N LEU A 660 4.20 -5.01 -21.19
CA LEU A 660 3.33 -4.01 -20.59
C LEU A 660 2.19 -3.53 -21.49
N ALA A 661 2.24 -3.84 -22.80
CA ALA A 661 1.25 -3.34 -23.76
C ALA A 661 -0.17 -3.82 -23.46
N LEU A 662 -0.34 -5.11 -23.10
CA LEU A 662 -1.65 -5.67 -22.80
C LEU A 662 -2.24 -5.16 -21.47
N PRO A 663 -1.53 -5.18 -20.33
CA PRO A 663 -2.08 -4.59 -19.11
C PRO A 663 -2.31 -3.07 -19.24
N ALA A 664 -1.47 -2.34 -19.95
CA ALA A 664 -1.69 -0.91 -20.22
C ALA A 664 -2.94 -0.68 -21.07
N LYS A 665 -3.17 -1.51 -22.11
CA LYS A 665 -4.40 -1.49 -22.91
C LYS A 665 -5.62 -1.75 -22.02
N PHE A 666 -5.55 -2.74 -21.14
CA PHE A 666 -6.65 -3.05 -20.23
C PHE A 666 -6.99 -1.88 -19.32
N VAL A 667 -5.99 -1.26 -18.68
CA VAL A 667 -6.18 -0.06 -17.86
C VAL A 667 -6.85 1.05 -18.66
N ALA A 668 -6.32 1.38 -19.84
CA ALA A 668 -6.85 2.46 -20.65
C ALA A 668 -8.27 2.23 -21.18
N ALA A 669 -8.62 0.96 -21.49
CA ALA A 669 -9.90 0.61 -22.10
C ALA A 669 -11.02 0.33 -21.07
N ASN A 670 -10.65 -0.08 -19.86
CA ASN A 670 -11.58 -0.56 -18.84
C ASN A 670 -11.50 0.23 -17.52
N HIS A 671 -10.91 1.41 -17.52
CA HIS A 671 -10.98 2.30 -16.36
C HIS A 671 -12.45 2.70 -16.09
N PRO A 672 -12.94 2.62 -14.84
CA PRO A 672 -12.27 2.36 -13.55
C PRO A 672 -12.36 0.89 -13.06
N TYR A 673 -12.41 -0.08 -13.94
CA TYR A 673 -12.63 -1.51 -13.64
C TYR A 673 -11.34 -2.34 -13.58
N GLU A 674 -10.21 -1.75 -13.25
CA GLU A 674 -8.90 -2.41 -13.26
C GLU A 674 -8.83 -3.61 -12.31
N SER A 675 -9.59 -3.61 -11.22
CA SER A 675 -9.64 -4.72 -10.26
C SER A 675 -10.17 -6.03 -10.85
N LEU A 676 -10.88 -5.96 -12.00
CA LEU A 676 -11.42 -7.11 -12.71
C LEU A 676 -10.43 -7.76 -13.69
N TYR A 677 -9.19 -7.30 -13.69
CA TYR A 677 -8.18 -7.83 -14.61
C TYR A 677 -7.82 -9.28 -14.32
N TYR A 678 -7.86 -10.09 -15.38
CA TYR A 678 -7.23 -11.40 -15.47
C TYR A 678 -6.28 -11.39 -16.68
N ASN A 679 -5.13 -12.04 -16.52
CA ASN A 679 -4.13 -12.07 -17.57
C ASN A 679 -4.45 -13.08 -18.69
N GLU A 680 -3.60 -13.15 -19.69
CA GLU A 680 -3.78 -13.98 -20.88
C GLU A 680 -3.63 -15.48 -20.57
N ILE A 681 -2.90 -15.86 -19.51
CA ILE A 681 -2.81 -17.26 -19.04
C ILE A 681 -4.19 -17.73 -18.57
N ALA A 682 -4.94 -16.84 -17.94
CA ALA A 682 -6.31 -17.07 -17.49
C ALA A 682 -7.34 -17.01 -18.64
N GLY A 683 -6.93 -16.58 -19.85
CA GLY A 683 -7.84 -16.26 -20.94
C GLY A 683 -8.55 -14.92 -20.82
N GLY A 684 -7.97 -13.98 -20.03
CA GLY A 684 -8.57 -12.69 -19.70
C GLY A 684 -9.84 -12.83 -18.86
N LEU A 685 -10.58 -11.74 -18.70
CA LEU A 685 -11.86 -11.74 -17.97
C LEU A 685 -12.87 -12.73 -18.58
N LYS A 686 -12.89 -12.86 -19.91
CA LYS A 686 -13.77 -13.83 -20.62
C LYS A 686 -13.51 -15.28 -20.24
N GLY A 687 -12.24 -15.66 -20.07
CA GLY A 687 -11.87 -17.02 -19.69
C GLY A 687 -12.23 -17.38 -18.25
N MET A 688 -12.35 -16.37 -17.38
CA MET A 688 -12.68 -16.51 -15.96
C MET A 688 -14.15 -16.30 -15.64
N TYR A 689 -14.91 -15.67 -16.53
CA TYR A 689 -16.32 -15.39 -16.36
C TYR A 689 -17.15 -16.67 -16.18
N GLY A 690 -17.98 -16.72 -15.15
CA GLY A 690 -18.73 -17.93 -14.79
C GLY A 690 -17.88 -19.07 -14.20
N LYS A 691 -16.56 -18.86 -13.97
CA LYS A 691 -15.69 -19.81 -13.30
C LYS A 691 -15.09 -19.25 -12.01
N TYR A 692 -14.85 -17.95 -11.96
CA TYR A 692 -14.32 -17.24 -10.81
C TYR A 692 -15.17 -16.02 -10.49
N GLU A 693 -15.09 -15.53 -9.27
CA GLU A 693 -15.79 -14.32 -8.87
C GLU A 693 -15.29 -13.11 -9.69
N THR A 694 -16.23 -12.30 -10.15
CA THR A 694 -15.99 -11.04 -10.84
C THR A 694 -16.65 -9.91 -10.06
N ASP A 695 -16.15 -8.68 -10.19
CA ASP A 695 -16.71 -7.45 -9.58
C ASP A 695 -17.18 -7.61 -8.12
N TYR A 696 -16.32 -8.21 -7.28
CA TYR A 696 -16.65 -8.39 -5.85
C TYR A 696 -16.77 -7.07 -5.07
N TYR A 697 -16.27 -5.96 -5.62
CA TYR A 697 -16.49 -4.62 -5.09
C TYR A 697 -17.73 -3.92 -5.63
N MET A 698 -18.43 -4.52 -6.60
CA MET A 698 -19.66 -3.96 -7.21
C MET A 698 -19.42 -2.56 -7.82
N ILE A 699 -18.25 -2.35 -8.43
CA ILE A 699 -17.83 -1.06 -8.98
C ILE A 699 -18.76 -0.59 -10.12
N GLY A 700 -19.43 -1.52 -10.80
CA GLY A 700 -20.35 -1.22 -11.89
C GLY A 700 -21.62 -0.46 -11.49
N VAL A 701 -21.92 -0.32 -10.18
CA VAL A 701 -23.17 0.29 -9.71
C VAL A 701 -23.31 1.77 -10.10
N LYS A 702 -22.22 2.54 -10.01
CA LYS A 702 -22.24 3.98 -10.31
C LYS A 702 -22.60 4.25 -11.77
N GLU A 703 -21.98 3.51 -12.70
CA GLU A 703 -22.26 3.62 -14.13
C GLU A 703 -23.69 3.20 -14.42
N ALA A 704 -24.13 2.03 -13.91
CA ALA A 704 -25.48 1.54 -14.11
C ALA A 704 -26.54 2.51 -13.55
N THR A 705 -26.32 3.05 -12.36
CA THR A 705 -27.25 4.01 -11.72
C THR A 705 -27.31 5.32 -12.51
N ASN A 706 -26.16 5.88 -12.88
CA ASN A 706 -26.10 7.11 -13.66
C ASN A 706 -26.79 6.93 -15.02
N TRP A 707 -26.52 5.82 -15.71
CA TRP A 707 -27.18 5.53 -16.98
C TRP A 707 -28.70 5.49 -16.85
N LEU A 708 -29.21 4.80 -15.82
CA LEU A 708 -30.64 4.71 -15.56
C LEU A 708 -31.28 6.07 -15.31
N LEU A 709 -30.63 6.91 -14.48
CA LEU A 709 -31.12 8.25 -14.15
C LEU A 709 -31.11 9.18 -15.36
N GLU A 710 -30.13 9.06 -16.25
CA GLU A 710 -29.97 9.94 -17.42
C GLU A 710 -30.91 9.55 -18.58
N HIS A 711 -31.18 8.26 -18.80
CA HIS A 711 -31.87 7.77 -19.99
C HIS A 711 -33.35 7.47 -19.78
N GLU A 712 -33.76 7.07 -18.56
CA GLU A 712 -35.15 6.66 -18.32
C GLU A 712 -36.02 7.76 -17.70
N HIS A 713 -35.46 8.94 -17.44
CA HIS A 713 -36.16 10.11 -16.90
C HIS A 713 -37.03 9.79 -15.69
N ILE A 714 -36.44 9.10 -14.71
CA ILE A 714 -37.16 8.58 -13.53
C ILE A 714 -37.25 9.57 -12.37
N ALA A 715 -36.58 10.73 -12.47
CA ALA A 715 -36.48 11.73 -11.39
C ALA A 715 -37.84 12.19 -10.82
N ASP A 716 -38.86 12.29 -11.70
CA ASP A 716 -40.19 12.78 -11.30
C ASP A 716 -41.22 11.66 -11.08
N LYS A 717 -40.81 10.41 -11.11
CA LYS A 717 -41.67 9.24 -11.02
C LYS A 717 -41.44 8.48 -9.73
N LYS A 718 -42.51 8.02 -9.08
CA LYS A 718 -42.41 6.99 -8.03
C LYS A 718 -42.07 5.67 -8.69
N VAL A 719 -40.80 5.37 -8.84
CA VAL A 719 -40.28 4.11 -9.38
C VAL A 719 -39.58 3.29 -8.33
N VAL A 720 -39.80 1.97 -8.39
CA VAL A 720 -39.09 1.02 -7.53
C VAL A 720 -37.92 0.43 -8.34
N ILE A 721 -36.70 0.60 -7.81
CA ILE A 721 -35.50 0.00 -8.40
C ILE A 721 -35.11 -1.22 -7.58
N GLY A 722 -35.18 -2.39 -8.22
CA GLY A 722 -34.67 -3.64 -7.65
C GLY A 722 -33.16 -3.76 -7.82
N THR A 723 -32.49 -4.39 -6.85
CA THR A 723 -31.08 -4.69 -6.98
C THR A 723 -30.67 -5.88 -6.11
N ASN A 724 -29.71 -6.65 -6.52
CA ASN A 724 -29.10 -7.70 -5.70
C ASN A 724 -27.93 -7.18 -4.81
N THR A 725 -27.73 -5.85 -4.76
CA THR A 725 -26.81 -5.18 -3.83
C THR A 725 -27.35 -3.80 -3.46
N THR A 726 -27.78 -3.62 -2.21
CA THR A 726 -28.45 -2.39 -1.80
C THR A 726 -27.49 -1.27 -1.43
N TYR A 727 -26.44 -1.54 -0.64
CA TYR A 727 -25.55 -0.51 -0.13
C TYR A 727 -24.80 0.30 -1.21
N PRO A 728 -24.08 -0.31 -2.16
CA PRO A 728 -23.43 0.45 -3.22
C PRO A 728 -24.42 1.25 -4.05
N MET A 729 -25.64 0.74 -4.23
CA MET A 729 -26.69 1.46 -4.95
C MET A 729 -27.22 2.67 -4.17
N ILE A 730 -27.44 2.54 -2.87
CA ILE A 730 -27.82 3.65 -2.00
C ILE A 730 -26.74 4.75 -2.08
N ALA A 731 -25.46 4.37 -2.00
CA ALA A 731 -24.34 5.30 -2.11
C ALA A 731 -24.30 6.01 -3.47
N ALA A 732 -24.56 5.28 -4.57
CA ALA A 732 -24.60 5.86 -5.92
C ALA A 732 -25.77 6.84 -6.09
N LEU A 733 -26.95 6.51 -5.59
CA LEU A 733 -28.12 7.40 -5.58
C LEU A 733 -27.87 8.64 -4.72
N TYR A 734 -27.25 8.47 -3.55
CA TYR A 734 -26.85 9.56 -2.69
C TYR A 734 -25.88 10.52 -3.41
N GLN A 735 -24.85 10.02 -4.07
CA GLN A 735 -23.93 10.84 -4.84
C GLN A 735 -24.62 11.56 -6.01
N ALA A 736 -25.57 10.90 -6.67
CA ALA A 736 -26.37 11.52 -7.73
C ALA A 736 -27.27 12.63 -7.20
N ASN A 737 -27.94 12.41 -6.06
CA ASN A 737 -28.75 13.41 -5.40
C ASN A 737 -27.93 14.64 -4.98
N ARG A 738 -26.77 14.41 -4.35
CA ARG A 738 -25.90 15.50 -3.89
C ARG A 738 -25.48 16.45 -5.00
N LYS A 739 -25.21 15.96 -6.20
CA LYS A 739 -24.87 16.79 -7.36
C LYS A 739 -25.99 17.74 -7.77
N ASN A 740 -27.23 17.36 -7.52
CA ASN A 740 -28.42 18.08 -7.95
C ASN A 740 -29.03 18.95 -6.83
N LEU A 741 -28.52 18.85 -5.60
CA LEU A 741 -28.96 19.67 -4.48
C LEU A 741 -28.36 21.08 -4.53
N PRO A 742 -29.15 22.13 -4.18
CA PRO A 742 -28.60 23.43 -3.87
C PRO A 742 -27.53 23.34 -2.79
N SER A 743 -26.44 24.09 -2.94
CA SER A 743 -25.27 24.06 -2.04
C SER A 743 -25.62 24.25 -0.55
N LYS A 744 -26.71 25.00 -0.26
CA LYS A 744 -27.21 25.20 1.13
C LYS A 744 -27.67 23.92 1.83
N TYR A 745 -28.07 22.89 1.06
CA TYR A 745 -28.56 21.62 1.61
C TYR A 745 -27.54 20.50 1.56
N ALA A 746 -26.49 20.61 0.72
CA ALA A 746 -25.55 19.55 0.49
C ALA A 746 -24.87 19.05 1.79
N GLY A 747 -24.38 19.97 2.64
CA GLY A 747 -23.74 19.61 3.91
C GLY A 747 -24.71 19.09 4.99
N MET A 748 -25.99 19.50 4.89
CA MET A 748 -27.04 19.00 5.80
C MET A 748 -27.50 17.62 5.37
N TYR A 749 -27.68 17.41 4.07
CA TYR A 749 -28.04 16.12 3.49
C TYR A 749 -27.04 15.02 3.87
N GLU A 750 -25.75 15.33 3.91
CA GLU A 750 -24.70 14.40 4.34
C GLU A 750 -24.84 13.91 5.78
N ARG A 751 -25.36 14.76 6.68
CA ARG A 751 -25.57 14.40 8.09
C ARG A 751 -26.79 13.52 8.31
N TYR A 752 -27.80 13.65 7.44
CA TYR A 752 -29.12 13.03 7.64
C TYR A 752 -29.43 11.94 6.64
N ALA A 753 -28.64 11.80 5.59
CA ALA A 753 -28.81 10.74 4.58
C ALA A 753 -28.27 9.37 5.05
N ASP A 754 -28.15 9.13 6.34
CA ASP A 754 -28.02 7.77 6.85
C ASP A 754 -29.40 7.08 6.67
N PHE A 755 -29.53 6.41 5.54
CA PHE A 755 -30.75 5.72 5.10
C PHE A 755 -31.22 4.61 6.05
N ARG A 756 -30.48 4.32 7.10
CA ARG A 756 -30.85 3.42 8.20
C ARG A 756 -31.68 4.11 9.28
N GLN A 757 -31.77 5.46 9.27
CA GLN A 757 -32.53 6.24 10.23
C GLN A 757 -33.68 7.02 9.54
N ASP A 758 -34.67 6.29 9.04
CA ASP A 758 -35.88 6.86 8.44
C ASP A 758 -36.51 8.00 9.26
N ASP A 759 -36.44 7.93 10.59
CA ASP A 759 -37.01 8.93 11.48
C ASP A 759 -36.18 10.21 11.53
N VAL A 760 -34.86 10.13 11.44
CA VAL A 760 -33.96 11.31 11.40
C VAL A 760 -34.15 12.05 10.08
N TYR A 761 -34.25 11.30 8.97
CA TYR A 761 -34.52 11.87 7.65
C TYR A 761 -35.92 12.53 7.59
N LYS A 762 -36.94 11.86 8.09
CA LYS A 762 -38.30 12.41 8.18
C LYS A 762 -38.34 13.69 9.02
N ALA A 763 -37.63 13.73 10.15
CA ALA A 763 -37.52 14.92 10.98
C ALA A 763 -36.82 16.08 10.24
N PHE A 764 -35.75 15.79 9.49
CA PHE A 764 -35.08 16.78 8.64
C PHE A 764 -36.00 17.31 7.54
N ALA A 765 -36.68 16.43 6.81
CA ALA A 765 -37.60 16.81 5.74
C ALA A 765 -38.77 17.63 6.26
N ALA A 766 -39.27 17.32 7.47
CA ALA A 766 -40.36 18.09 8.14
C ALA A 766 -39.91 19.51 8.54
N GLN A 767 -38.62 19.69 8.91
CA GLN A 767 -38.05 21.00 9.25
C GLN A 767 -37.71 21.85 8.02
N HIS A 768 -37.57 21.21 6.83
CA HIS A 768 -37.22 21.87 5.58
C HIS A 768 -38.22 21.55 4.47
N PRO A 769 -39.45 22.08 4.52
CA PRO A 769 -40.51 21.74 3.56
C PRO A 769 -40.24 22.16 2.11
N ASP A 770 -39.28 23.07 1.90
CA ASP A 770 -38.75 23.46 0.59
C ASP A 770 -37.68 22.50 0.06
N PHE A 771 -37.22 21.54 0.87
CA PHE A 771 -36.31 20.50 0.47
C PHE A 771 -37.03 19.40 -0.29
N LYS A 772 -36.66 19.17 -1.52
CA LYS A 772 -37.11 18.02 -2.32
C LYS A 772 -35.89 17.22 -2.75
N GLU A 773 -35.88 15.94 -2.44
CA GLU A 773 -34.90 15.04 -3.01
C GLU A 773 -35.09 14.97 -4.53
N PRO A 774 -34.03 15.14 -5.31
CA PRO A 774 -34.09 14.98 -6.76
C PRO A 774 -34.51 13.58 -7.18
N PHE A 775 -34.11 12.56 -6.41
CA PHE A 775 -34.41 11.15 -6.66
C PHE A 775 -34.85 10.46 -5.36
N THR A 776 -36.02 9.84 -5.37
CA THR A 776 -36.56 9.07 -4.24
C THR A 776 -36.78 7.59 -4.53
N PRO A 777 -36.04 6.88 -5.40
CA PRO A 777 -36.27 5.47 -5.49
C PRO A 777 -35.64 4.78 -4.28
N ALA A 778 -36.48 4.14 -3.47
CA ALA A 778 -35.99 3.22 -2.45
C ALA A 778 -35.48 1.94 -3.14
N PRO A 779 -34.21 1.58 -3.01
CA PRO A 779 -33.70 0.35 -3.61
C PRO A 779 -34.30 -0.86 -2.89
N LEU A 780 -34.93 -1.73 -3.68
CA LEU A 780 -35.52 -2.98 -3.18
C LEU A 780 -34.49 -4.12 -3.36
N TYR A 781 -34.15 -4.80 -2.26
CA TYR A 781 -33.32 -5.99 -2.38
C TYR A 781 -34.04 -7.12 -3.09
N ILE A 782 -33.48 -7.61 -4.19
CA ILE A 782 -34.05 -8.65 -5.05
C ILE A 782 -32.94 -9.65 -5.42
N LYS A 783 -33.21 -10.94 -5.17
CA LYS A 783 -32.40 -11.99 -5.77
C LYS A 783 -32.78 -12.16 -7.25
N PHE A 784 -31.85 -12.44 -8.13
CA PHE A 784 -32.11 -12.53 -9.55
C PHE A 784 -33.27 -13.46 -9.90
N TYR A 785 -33.29 -14.65 -9.32
CA TYR A 785 -34.32 -15.66 -9.61
C TYR A 785 -35.69 -15.39 -8.95
N ASP A 786 -35.72 -14.52 -7.94
CA ASP A 786 -36.97 -14.15 -7.25
C ASP A 786 -37.52 -12.80 -7.76
N ARG A 787 -36.92 -12.22 -8.80
CA ARG A 787 -37.23 -10.84 -9.19
C ARG A 787 -38.69 -10.64 -9.56
N TYR A 788 -39.31 -11.59 -10.22
CA TYR A 788 -40.72 -11.49 -10.63
C TYR A 788 -41.73 -11.66 -9.49
N SER A 789 -41.30 -12.15 -8.34
CA SER A 789 -42.14 -12.20 -7.12
C SER A 789 -42.29 -10.86 -6.41
N LYS A 790 -41.57 -9.82 -6.84
CA LYS A 790 -41.52 -8.49 -6.24
C LYS A 790 -41.99 -7.43 -7.20
N ASP A 791 -42.59 -6.34 -6.66
CA ASP A 791 -42.97 -5.18 -7.48
C ASP A 791 -41.74 -4.29 -7.70
N TRP A 792 -41.28 -4.19 -8.94
CA TRP A 792 -40.21 -3.32 -9.37
C TRP A 792 -40.50 -2.78 -10.78
N ASP A 793 -39.98 -1.62 -11.09
CA ASP A 793 -40.09 -0.99 -12.41
C ASP A 793 -38.80 -1.19 -13.20
N TYR A 794 -37.65 -1.03 -12.52
CA TYR A 794 -36.32 -1.29 -13.04
C TYR A 794 -35.55 -2.20 -12.09
N CYS A 795 -34.56 -2.93 -12.62
CA CYS A 795 -33.73 -3.79 -11.78
C CYS A 795 -32.27 -3.70 -12.24
N ILE A 796 -31.35 -3.44 -11.31
CA ILE A 796 -29.91 -3.43 -11.55
C ILE A 796 -29.34 -4.71 -10.95
N ILE A 797 -28.92 -5.64 -11.81
CA ILE A 797 -28.45 -6.96 -11.43
C ILE A 797 -26.97 -7.10 -11.73
N PHE A 798 -26.21 -7.48 -10.72
CA PHE A 798 -24.77 -7.82 -10.83
C PHE A 798 -24.58 -9.29 -11.15
N SER A 799 -23.74 -9.58 -12.14
CA SER A 799 -23.42 -10.94 -12.56
C SER A 799 -22.79 -11.78 -11.43
N ARG A 800 -22.09 -11.14 -10.49
CA ARG A 800 -21.51 -11.80 -9.31
C ARG A 800 -22.51 -12.66 -8.53
N PHE A 801 -23.76 -12.22 -8.43
CA PHE A 801 -24.83 -12.88 -7.67
C PHE A 801 -25.76 -13.72 -8.56
N VAL A 802 -25.36 -13.95 -9.81
CA VAL A 802 -26.05 -14.85 -10.76
C VAL A 802 -25.27 -16.16 -10.82
N ASP A 803 -25.98 -17.28 -10.81
CA ASP A 803 -25.32 -18.60 -10.84
C ASP A 803 -24.47 -18.78 -12.09
N ALA A 804 -23.34 -19.47 -11.93
CA ALA A 804 -22.42 -19.78 -13.03
C ALA A 804 -23.12 -20.46 -14.21
N ALA A 805 -24.05 -21.35 -13.92
CA ALA A 805 -24.89 -22.01 -14.93
C ALA A 805 -25.67 -21.03 -15.81
N GLN A 806 -26.26 -19.99 -15.19
CA GLN A 806 -26.97 -18.94 -15.92
C GLN A 806 -26.01 -18.09 -16.75
N LEU A 807 -24.86 -17.71 -16.19
CA LEU A 807 -23.86 -16.92 -16.89
C LEU A 807 -23.31 -17.64 -18.13
N ASN A 808 -23.18 -18.98 -18.05
CA ASN A 808 -22.64 -19.84 -19.12
C ASN A 808 -23.70 -20.36 -20.08
N SER A 809 -25.01 -20.23 -19.76
CA SER A 809 -26.11 -20.77 -20.56
C SER A 809 -26.44 -19.98 -21.85
N GLY A 810 -25.85 -18.78 -21.99
CA GLY A 810 -26.23 -17.80 -23.02
C GLY A 810 -27.54 -17.03 -22.72
N ASN A 811 -28.15 -17.24 -21.54
CA ASN A 811 -29.35 -16.51 -21.08
C ASN A 811 -29.00 -15.30 -20.20
N TRP A 812 -27.76 -14.90 -20.19
CA TRP A 812 -27.29 -13.69 -19.51
C TRP A 812 -26.61 -12.75 -20.51
N PRO A 813 -26.91 -11.45 -20.55
CA PRO A 813 -28.02 -10.79 -19.83
C PRO A 813 -29.42 -11.24 -20.29
N PRO A 814 -30.46 -11.17 -19.43
CA PRO A 814 -31.80 -11.60 -19.80
C PRO A 814 -32.47 -10.65 -20.83
N GLU A 815 -33.56 -11.12 -21.50
CA GLU A 815 -34.17 -10.41 -22.64
C GLU A 815 -34.76 -9.04 -22.28
N GLU A 816 -35.20 -8.83 -21.04
CA GLU A 816 -35.70 -7.54 -20.54
C GLU A 816 -34.61 -6.47 -20.30
N THR A 817 -33.35 -6.80 -20.60
CA THR A 817 -32.23 -5.90 -20.42
C THR A 817 -32.30 -4.72 -21.38
N ILE A 818 -32.28 -3.51 -20.83
CA ILE A 818 -32.25 -2.25 -21.60
C ILE A 818 -30.84 -1.69 -21.74
N HIS A 819 -29.94 -2.02 -20.79
CA HIS A 819 -28.53 -1.63 -20.86
C HIS A 819 -27.65 -2.60 -20.07
N THR A 820 -26.35 -2.64 -20.42
CA THR A 820 -25.35 -3.47 -19.75
C THR A 820 -24.06 -2.70 -19.52
N VAL A 821 -23.52 -2.76 -18.31
CA VAL A 821 -22.13 -2.36 -18.06
C VAL A 821 -21.23 -3.53 -18.46
N LYS A 822 -20.26 -3.28 -19.33
CA LYS A 822 -19.34 -4.29 -19.85
C LYS A 822 -17.90 -3.95 -19.56
N VAL A 823 -17.13 -4.93 -19.13
CA VAL A 823 -15.68 -4.84 -18.96
C VAL A 823 -15.02 -5.88 -19.87
N ASP A 824 -14.09 -5.47 -20.68
CA ASP A 824 -13.47 -6.33 -21.73
C ASP A 824 -14.51 -7.11 -22.56
N GLY A 825 -15.66 -6.48 -22.82
CA GLY A 825 -16.78 -7.05 -23.54
C GLY A 825 -17.65 -8.05 -22.75
N VAL A 826 -17.36 -8.26 -21.47
CA VAL A 826 -18.11 -9.15 -20.56
C VAL A 826 -19.16 -8.34 -19.80
N PRO A 827 -20.46 -8.74 -19.80
CA PRO A 827 -21.53 -8.03 -19.10
C PRO A 827 -21.46 -8.32 -17.60
N ILE A 828 -20.99 -7.33 -16.82
CA ILE A 828 -20.89 -7.44 -15.36
C ILE A 828 -22.14 -6.95 -14.62
N VAL A 829 -22.90 -6.01 -15.22
CA VAL A 829 -24.17 -5.50 -14.70
C VAL A 829 -25.19 -5.46 -15.82
N ALA A 830 -26.42 -5.86 -15.54
CA ALA A 830 -27.56 -5.69 -16.42
C ALA A 830 -28.60 -4.75 -15.79
N ILE A 831 -29.11 -3.80 -16.56
CA ILE A 831 -30.24 -2.95 -16.19
C ILE A 831 -31.47 -3.51 -16.90
N LEU A 832 -32.45 -3.94 -16.11
CA LEU A 832 -33.68 -4.55 -16.59
C LEU A 832 -34.82 -3.55 -16.48
N LYS A 833 -35.75 -3.61 -17.42
CA LYS A 833 -37.04 -2.87 -17.35
C LYS A 833 -38.18 -3.86 -17.36
N ARG A 834 -39.04 -3.77 -16.37
CA ARG A 834 -40.17 -4.68 -16.25
C ARG A 834 -41.10 -4.56 -17.44
N LYS A 835 -41.48 -5.69 -18.03
CA LYS A 835 -42.32 -5.74 -19.22
C LYS A 835 -43.81 -5.77 -18.89
N THR A 836 -44.20 -6.44 -17.78
CA THR A 836 -45.59 -6.57 -17.32
C THR A 836 -45.65 -6.65 -15.81
N LYS A 837 -46.77 -6.28 -15.22
CA LYS A 837 -47.11 -6.50 -13.79
C LYS A 837 -48.30 -7.46 -13.60
N LYS A 838 -48.80 -8.09 -14.67
CA LYS A 838 -49.90 -9.09 -14.60
C LYS A 838 -49.46 -10.35 -13.84
N ASP A 839 -48.19 -10.65 -13.85
CA ASP A 839 -47.63 -11.71 -13.04
C ASP A 839 -47.82 -11.47 -11.54
N LEU A 840 -47.63 -10.23 -11.06
CA LEU A 840 -47.90 -9.87 -9.67
C LEU A 840 -49.36 -10.10 -9.28
N ALA A 841 -50.28 -9.69 -10.12
CA ALA A 841 -51.71 -9.94 -9.90
C ALA A 841 -52.00 -11.45 -9.82
N GLY A 842 -51.33 -12.26 -10.69
CA GLY A 842 -51.39 -13.70 -10.62
C GLY A 842 -50.84 -14.29 -9.33
N PHE A 843 -49.72 -13.81 -8.83
CA PHE A 843 -49.15 -14.26 -7.55
C PHE A 843 -50.01 -13.88 -6.35
N GLU A 844 -50.64 -12.70 -6.33
CA GLU A 844 -51.59 -12.34 -5.27
C GLU A 844 -52.81 -13.26 -5.28
N LEU A 845 -53.39 -13.53 -6.45
CA LEU A 845 -54.50 -14.48 -6.60
C LEU A 845 -54.13 -15.91 -6.15
N MET A 846 -52.90 -16.33 -6.37
CA MET A 846 -52.36 -17.60 -5.85
C MET A 846 -52.36 -17.64 -4.32
N LYS A 847 -51.97 -16.56 -3.65
CA LYS A 847 -52.05 -16.43 -2.19
C LYS A 847 -53.51 -16.51 -1.67
N GLU A 848 -54.43 -15.95 -2.43
CA GLU A 848 -55.86 -16.02 -2.15
C GLU A 848 -56.52 -17.35 -2.53
N LYS A 849 -55.72 -18.33 -3.09
CA LYS A 849 -56.17 -19.62 -3.57
C LYS A 849 -57.17 -19.56 -4.75
N LYS A 850 -57.20 -18.46 -5.50
CA LYS A 850 -58.04 -18.24 -6.70
C LYS A 850 -57.28 -18.75 -7.95
N TYR A 851 -57.06 -20.05 -8.02
CA TYR A 851 -56.17 -20.66 -9.00
C TYR A 851 -56.55 -20.43 -10.46
N ALA A 852 -57.84 -20.45 -10.78
CA ALA A 852 -58.33 -20.22 -12.15
C ALA A 852 -58.08 -18.78 -12.62
N GLU A 853 -58.33 -17.80 -11.75
CA GLU A 853 -58.07 -16.39 -12.03
C GLU A 853 -56.55 -16.12 -12.13
N ALA A 854 -55.76 -16.70 -11.20
CA ALA A 854 -54.31 -16.63 -11.24
C ALA A 854 -53.74 -17.15 -12.56
N LYS A 855 -54.24 -18.29 -13.02
CA LYS A 855 -53.82 -18.91 -14.29
C LYS A 855 -54.15 -18.00 -15.49
N ALA A 856 -55.31 -17.34 -15.52
CA ALA A 856 -55.63 -16.38 -16.55
C ALA A 856 -54.64 -15.21 -16.59
N MET A 857 -54.33 -14.62 -15.40
CA MET A 857 -53.34 -13.57 -15.31
C MET A 857 -51.94 -14.00 -15.74
N PHE A 858 -51.52 -15.21 -15.38
CA PHE A 858 -50.25 -15.77 -15.82
C PHE A 858 -50.18 -15.99 -17.36
N LEU A 859 -51.26 -16.47 -17.97
CA LEU A 859 -51.32 -16.59 -19.42
C LEU A 859 -51.24 -15.24 -20.12
N GLU A 860 -51.96 -14.22 -19.61
CA GLU A 860 -51.84 -12.85 -20.13
C GLU A 860 -50.41 -12.30 -19.94
N SER A 861 -49.82 -12.52 -18.74
CA SER A 861 -48.41 -12.12 -18.48
C SER A 861 -47.43 -12.77 -19.47
N LEU A 862 -47.63 -14.06 -19.78
CA LEU A 862 -46.76 -14.78 -20.74
C LEU A 862 -47.00 -14.37 -22.21
N GLN A 863 -48.17 -13.84 -22.53
CA GLN A 863 -48.41 -13.23 -23.85
C GLN A 863 -47.64 -11.94 -24.02
N GLU A 864 -47.57 -11.10 -22.93
CA GLU A 864 -46.79 -9.85 -22.93
C GLU A 864 -45.28 -10.12 -22.84
N TYR A 865 -44.88 -11.08 -22.00
CA TYR A 865 -43.48 -11.45 -21.80
C TYR A 865 -43.29 -12.96 -21.58
N PRO A 866 -43.02 -13.72 -22.66
CA PRO A 866 -42.78 -15.16 -22.59
C PRO A 866 -41.50 -15.57 -21.82
N GLY A 867 -40.63 -14.62 -21.52
CA GLY A 867 -39.36 -14.82 -20.80
C GLY A 867 -39.45 -14.95 -19.29
N ASN A 868 -40.66 -14.86 -18.70
CA ASN A 868 -40.84 -14.93 -17.26
C ASN A 868 -40.76 -16.37 -16.73
N GLU A 869 -39.59 -16.81 -16.31
CA GLU A 869 -39.32 -18.15 -15.83
C GLU A 869 -40.13 -18.53 -14.58
N LEU A 870 -40.43 -17.58 -13.72
CA LEU A 870 -41.18 -17.83 -12.48
C LEU A 870 -42.65 -18.13 -12.79
N VAL A 871 -43.23 -17.40 -13.75
CA VAL A 871 -44.59 -17.66 -14.19
C VAL A 871 -44.69 -19.02 -14.85
N TRP A 872 -43.73 -19.42 -15.70
CA TRP A 872 -43.71 -20.77 -16.27
C TRP A 872 -43.60 -21.85 -15.20
N ALA A 873 -42.81 -21.64 -14.14
CA ALA A 873 -42.70 -22.59 -13.04
C ALA A 873 -44.03 -22.71 -12.27
N GLU A 874 -44.75 -21.61 -12.03
CA GLU A 874 -46.05 -21.63 -11.38
C GLU A 874 -47.15 -22.25 -12.29
N MET A 875 -47.11 -21.99 -13.59
CA MET A 875 -47.97 -22.66 -14.57
C MET A 875 -47.76 -24.17 -14.56
N MET A 876 -46.52 -24.63 -14.43
CA MET A 876 -46.21 -26.06 -14.29
C MET A 876 -46.92 -26.66 -13.08
N ARG A 877 -46.83 -26.01 -11.90
CA ARG A 877 -47.48 -26.45 -10.64
C ARG A 877 -48.99 -26.48 -10.79
N LEU A 878 -49.60 -25.46 -11.44
CA LEU A 878 -51.03 -25.40 -11.68
C LEU A 878 -51.48 -26.55 -12.61
N TYR A 879 -50.72 -26.84 -13.70
CA TYR A 879 -51.04 -27.93 -14.59
C TYR A 879 -50.87 -29.30 -13.92
N GLU A 880 -49.88 -29.50 -13.05
CA GLU A 880 -49.69 -30.72 -12.25
C GLU A 880 -50.91 -30.90 -11.30
N ALA A 881 -51.32 -29.86 -10.61
CA ALA A 881 -52.48 -29.88 -9.74
C ALA A 881 -53.80 -30.23 -10.51
N GLU A 882 -53.92 -29.83 -11.76
CA GLU A 882 -55.03 -30.18 -12.66
C GLU A 882 -54.91 -31.60 -13.26
N GLY A 883 -53.85 -32.32 -12.99
CA GLY A 883 -53.55 -33.62 -13.60
C GLY A 883 -53.17 -33.57 -15.10
N LYS A 884 -52.82 -32.38 -15.62
CA LYS A 884 -52.40 -32.14 -17.00
C LYS A 884 -50.90 -32.27 -17.12
N ASN A 885 -50.35 -33.47 -16.91
CA ASN A 885 -48.92 -33.72 -16.78
C ASN A 885 -48.09 -33.29 -17.99
N ASP A 886 -48.56 -33.52 -19.23
CA ASP A 886 -47.83 -33.06 -20.44
C ASP A 886 -47.75 -31.53 -20.53
N SER A 887 -48.80 -30.81 -20.13
CA SER A 887 -48.79 -29.37 -20.07
C SER A 887 -47.87 -28.86 -18.95
N ALA A 888 -47.80 -29.57 -17.81
CA ALA A 888 -46.86 -29.29 -16.74
C ALA A 888 -45.42 -29.46 -17.19
N ILE A 889 -45.10 -30.57 -17.86
CA ILE A 889 -43.76 -30.83 -18.39
C ILE A 889 -43.39 -29.78 -19.45
N TYR A 890 -44.31 -29.37 -20.30
CA TYR A 890 -44.08 -28.30 -21.27
C TYR A 890 -43.72 -26.98 -20.55
N ALA A 891 -44.52 -26.58 -19.57
CA ALA A 891 -44.30 -25.36 -18.81
C ALA A 891 -42.96 -25.41 -18.04
N GLY A 892 -42.61 -26.54 -17.42
CA GLY A 892 -41.34 -26.79 -16.77
C GLY A 892 -40.15 -26.63 -17.72
N ASN A 893 -40.24 -27.17 -18.93
CA ASN A 893 -39.23 -27.01 -19.97
C ASN A 893 -39.05 -25.54 -20.38
N GLN A 894 -40.13 -24.74 -20.46
CA GLN A 894 -40.01 -23.30 -20.73
C GLN A 894 -39.31 -22.56 -19.57
N ALA A 895 -39.62 -22.92 -18.32
CA ALA A 895 -38.93 -22.39 -17.16
C ALA A 895 -37.43 -22.72 -17.17
N LEU A 896 -37.06 -23.99 -17.37
CA LEU A 896 -35.66 -24.45 -17.44
C LEU A 896 -34.88 -23.83 -18.60
N LYS A 897 -35.53 -23.49 -19.69
CA LYS A 897 -34.90 -22.82 -20.83
C LYS A 897 -34.35 -21.45 -20.40
N LYS A 898 -34.99 -20.76 -19.43
CA LYS A 898 -34.61 -19.44 -18.94
C LYS A 898 -33.83 -19.51 -17.61
N HIS A 899 -34.11 -20.50 -16.77
CA HIS A 899 -33.44 -20.79 -15.52
C HIS A 899 -32.99 -22.24 -15.46
N PRO A 900 -31.87 -22.59 -16.11
CA PRO A 900 -31.42 -23.98 -16.26
C PRO A 900 -31.07 -24.69 -14.95
N ALA A 901 -30.90 -23.96 -13.84
CA ALA A 901 -30.50 -24.49 -12.52
C ALA A 901 -31.68 -24.50 -11.52
N ASP A 902 -32.94 -24.33 -11.96
CA ASP A 902 -34.11 -24.31 -11.08
C ASP A 902 -34.43 -25.68 -10.50
N ILE A 903 -33.91 -25.94 -9.29
CA ILE A 903 -34.05 -27.22 -8.59
C ILE A 903 -35.52 -27.61 -8.38
N ASN A 904 -36.37 -26.61 -8.08
CA ASN A 904 -37.81 -26.90 -7.84
C ASN A 904 -38.52 -27.41 -9.10
N VAL A 905 -38.16 -26.86 -10.27
CA VAL A 905 -38.69 -27.29 -11.53
C VAL A 905 -38.23 -28.72 -11.86
N TYR A 906 -36.94 -29.03 -11.66
CA TYR A 906 -36.40 -30.39 -11.79
C TYR A 906 -37.09 -31.35 -10.87
N GLN A 907 -37.28 -31.00 -9.60
CA GLN A 907 -37.96 -31.84 -8.61
C GLN A 907 -39.41 -32.14 -9.02
N THR A 908 -40.16 -31.13 -9.45
CA THR A 908 -41.56 -31.27 -9.83
C THR A 908 -41.72 -32.12 -11.12
N MET A 909 -40.92 -31.77 -12.16
CA MET A 909 -40.95 -32.54 -13.40
C MET A 909 -40.53 -34.00 -13.22
N GLY A 910 -39.44 -34.22 -12.47
CA GLY A 910 -38.99 -35.56 -12.15
C GLY A 910 -39.98 -36.35 -11.31
N GLY A 911 -40.65 -35.66 -10.36
CA GLY A 911 -41.75 -36.24 -9.60
C GLY A 911 -42.93 -36.69 -10.47
N ILE A 912 -43.29 -35.89 -11.50
CA ILE A 912 -44.28 -36.28 -12.50
C ILE A 912 -43.85 -37.55 -13.23
N TYR A 913 -42.63 -37.60 -13.75
CA TYR A 913 -42.11 -38.77 -14.48
C TYR A 913 -42.06 -40.02 -13.59
N ILE A 914 -41.65 -39.89 -12.32
CA ILE A 914 -41.65 -41.02 -11.38
C ILE A 914 -43.05 -41.52 -11.07
N LYS A 915 -44.04 -40.65 -10.88
CA LYS A 915 -45.44 -41.00 -10.68
C LYS A 915 -46.01 -41.75 -11.89
N GLU A 916 -45.62 -41.36 -13.08
CA GLU A 916 -46.03 -42.03 -14.35
C GLU A 916 -45.20 -43.27 -14.70
N LYS A 917 -44.26 -43.67 -13.82
CA LYS A 917 -43.33 -44.78 -14.02
C LYS A 917 -42.38 -44.58 -15.22
N ARG A 918 -42.12 -43.38 -15.63
CA ARG A 918 -41.22 -42.95 -16.71
C ARG A 918 -39.83 -42.68 -16.11
N LEU A 919 -39.20 -43.71 -15.53
CA LEU A 919 -37.99 -43.56 -14.77
C LEU A 919 -36.79 -43.15 -15.63
N ASP A 920 -36.73 -43.62 -16.89
CA ASP A 920 -35.63 -43.25 -17.79
C ASP A 920 -35.65 -41.74 -18.10
N GLU A 921 -36.82 -41.16 -18.30
CA GLU A 921 -36.96 -39.71 -18.51
C GLU A 921 -36.63 -38.92 -17.26
N ALA A 922 -37.03 -39.38 -16.06
CA ALA A 922 -36.66 -38.77 -14.80
C ALA A 922 -35.12 -38.77 -14.63
N MET A 923 -34.46 -39.87 -14.84
CA MET A 923 -33.00 -40.00 -14.78
C MET A 923 -32.31 -39.15 -15.82
N LYS A 924 -32.83 -39.10 -17.03
CA LYS A 924 -32.30 -38.23 -18.11
C LYS A 924 -32.44 -36.76 -17.75
N LEU A 925 -33.59 -36.38 -17.19
CA LEU A 925 -33.83 -35.01 -16.71
C LEU A 925 -32.80 -34.64 -15.65
N TYR A 926 -32.65 -35.46 -14.60
CA TYR A 926 -31.74 -35.20 -13.50
C TYR A 926 -30.26 -35.18 -13.89
N LYS A 927 -29.83 -36.05 -14.84
CA LYS A 927 -28.47 -35.95 -15.45
C LYS A 927 -28.27 -34.65 -16.20
N GLY A 928 -29.34 -34.08 -16.81
CA GLY A 928 -29.26 -32.74 -17.40
C GLY A 928 -28.93 -31.62 -16.40
N LEU A 929 -29.28 -31.80 -15.10
CA LEU A 929 -28.95 -30.86 -14.06
C LEU A 929 -27.46 -30.92 -13.63
N GLU A 930 -26.72 -31.99 -13.96
CA GLU A 930 -25.34 -32.19 -13.47
C GLU A 930 -24.40 -31.04 -13.84
N ILE A 931 -24.54 -30.51 -15.07
CA ILE A 931 -23.73 -29.36 -15.56
C ILE A 931 -24.02 -28.10 -14.76
N HIS A 932 -25.21 -27.97 -14.18
CA HIS A 932 -25.68 -26.76 -13.51
C HIS A 932 -25.60 -26.86 -11.99
N ASN A 933 -25.91 -28.03 -11.45
CA ASN A 933 -25.88 -28.33 -10.03
C ASN A 933 -25.60 -29.81 -9.77
N PRO A 934 -24.33 -30.24 -9.77
CA PRO A 934 -23.96 -31.65 -9.61
C PRO A 934 -24.51 -32.27 -8.31
N SER A 935 -24.49 -31.55 -7.19
CA SER A 935 -24.97 -32.07 -5.91
C SER A 935 -26.46 -32.46 -5.95
N PHE A 936 -27.31 -31.55 -6.46
CA PHE A 936 -28.73 -31.85 -6.59
C PHE A 936 -29.03 -32.87 -7.72
N SER A 937 -28.25 -32.87 -8.79
CA SER A 937 -28.37 -33.92 -9.81
C SER A 937 -28.21 -35.31 -9.20
N HIS A 938 -27.09 -35.54 -8.54
CA HIS A 938 -26.79 -36.81 -7.87
C HIS A 938 -27.76 -37.12 -6.73
N PHE A 939 -28.22 -36.10 -6.00
CA PHE A 939 -29.25 -36.28 -4.98
C PHE A 939 -30.56 -36.80 -5.58
N PHE A 940 -31.07 -36.23 -6.66
CA PHE A 940 -32.30 -36.68 -7.31
C PHE A 940 -32.13 -38.05 -7.97
N LEU A 941 -30.97 -38.35 -8.56
CA LEU A 941 -30.66 -39.69 -9.06
C LEU A 941 -30.65 -40.70 -7.91
N ALA A 942 -30.03 -40.37 -6.78
CA ALA A 942 -30.03 -41.22 -5.58
C ALA A 942 -31.45 -41.48 -5.08
N TYR A 943 -32.29 -40.43 -5.01
CA TYR A 943 -33.69 -40.56 -4.64
C TYR A 943 -34.45 -41.51 -5.59
N THR A 944 -34.22 -41.38 -6.91
CA THR A 944 -34.83 -42.24 -7.90
C THR A 944 -34.39 -43.69 -7.74
N TYR A 945 -33.11 -43.97 -7.54
CA TYR A 945 -32.59 -45.32 -7.23
C TYR A 945 -33.16 -45.87 -5.93
N ALA A 946 -33.31 -45.06 -4.89
CA ALA A 946 -33.90 -45.48 -3.63
C ALA A 946 -35.39 -45.91 -3.81
N MET A 947 -36.15 -45.11 -4.57
CA MET A 947 -37.56 -45.43 -4.90
C MET A 947 -37.71 -46.72 -5.73
N THR A 948 -36.68 -47.10 -6.49
CA THR A 948 -36.66 -48.36 -7.26
C THR A 948 -36.06 -49.54 -6.46
N GLY A 949 -35.72 -49.34 -5.18
CA GLY A 949 -35.16 -50.35 -4.33
C GLY A 949 -33.68 -50.63 -4.53
N ASN A 950 -32.98 -49.88 -5.37
CA ASN A 950 -31.55 -50.07 -5.64
C ASN A 950 -30.73 -49.20 -4.67
N ALA A 951 -30.66 -49.64 -3.41
CA ALA A 951 -29.95 -48.88 -2.34
C ALA A 951 -28.45 -48.69 -2.65
N ASN A 952 -27.78 -49.68 -3.25
CA ASN A 952 -26.34 -49.53 -3.56
C ASN A 952 -26.05 -48.45 -4.59
N ALA A 953 -26.83 -48.37 -5.69
CA ALA A 953 -26.72 -47.30 -6.63
C ALA A 953 -27.06 -45.91 -5.99
N ALA A 954 -28.08 -45.89 -5.13
CA ALA A 954 -28.43 -44.68 -4.38
C ALA A 954 -27.27 -44.16 -3.51
N TYR A 955 -26.57 -45.04 -2.79
CA TYR A 955 -25.39 -44.61 -1.98
C TYR A 955 -24.25 -44.10 -2.88
N GLY A 956 -24.01 -44.71 -4.02
CA GLY A 956 -22.99 -44.24 -4.97
C GLY A 956 -23.26 -42.81 -5.44
N GLU A 957 -24.53 -42.51 -5.75
CA GLU A 957 -24.92 -41.15 -6.12
C GLU A 957 -24.91 -40.17 -4.95
N ILE A 958 -25.28 -40.62 -3.73
CA ILE A 958 -25.17 -39.82 -2.50
C ILE A 958 -23.73 -39.38 -2.24
N ASP A 959 -22.76 -40.31 -2.33
CA ASP A 959 -21.37 -39.95 -2.12
C ASP A 959 -20.88 -38.94 -3.16
N GLN A 960 -21.34 -39.01 -4.40
CA GLN A 960 -21.05 -38.01 -5.41
C GLN A 960 -21.73 -36.66 -5.12
N ALA A 961 -22.98 -36.66 -4.63
CA ALA A 961 -23.68 -35.45 -4.21
C ALA A 961 -22.97 -34.73 -3.06
N ILE A 962 -22.49 -35.50 -2.06
CA ILE A 962 -21.72 -34.99 -0.92
C ILE A 962 -20.35 -34.49 -1.39
N ALA A 963 -19.69 -35.19 -2.31
CA ALA A 963 -18.41 -34.74 -2.83
C ALA A 963 -18.53 -33.45 -3.63
N ALA A 964 -19.64 -33.25 -4.34
CA ALA A 964 -19.93 -32.04 -5.11
C ALA A 964 -20.29 -30.82 -4.22
N ASP A 965 -21.06 -31.06 -3.15
CA ASP A 965 -21.38 -30.02 -2.14
C ASP A 965 -21.52 -30.65 -0.77
N PRO A 966 -20.45 -30.67 0.04
CA PRO A 966 -20.47 -31.22 1.40
C PRO A 966 -21.40 -30.49 2.38
N PHE A 967 -21.90 -29.29 2.02
CA PHE A 967 -22.82 -28.49 2.85
C PHE A 967 -24.28 -28.56 2.41
N ASN A 968 -24.60 -29.37 1.41
CA ASN A 968 -25.97 -29.78 1.14
C ASN A 968 -26.36 -30.88 2.14
N ASP A 969 -27.26 -30.61 3.05
CA ASP A 969 -27.69 -31.58 4.09
C ASP A 969 -28.58 -32.69 3.56
N GLN A 970 -29.23 -32.47 2.42
CA GLN A 970 -30.22 -33.41 1.87
C GLN A 970 -29.65 -34.78 1.51
N PRO A 971 -28.49 -34.91 0.84
CA PRO A 971 -27.87 -36.21 0.56
C PRO A 971 -27.59 -37.03 1.82
N TYR A 972 -27.11 -36.40 2.90
CA TYR A 972 -26.83 -37.08 4.18
C TYR A 972 -28.13 -37.61 4.81
N ARG A 973 -29.16 -36.77 4.85
CA ARG A 973 -30.48 -37.17 5.37
C ARG A 973 -31.09 -38.32 4.58
N LEU A 974 -30.98 -38.27 3.24
CA LEU A 974 -31.43 -39.34 2.35
C LEU A 974 -30.67 -40.66 2.64
N ALA A 975 -29.33 -40.58 2.79
CA ALA A 975 -28.51 -41.75 3.12
C ALA A 975 -28.93 -42.42 4.45
N ILE A 976 -29.13 -41.57 5.49
CA ILE A 976 -29.57 -42.05 6.80
C ILE A 976 -30.98 -42.69 6.70
N GLN A 977 -31.89 -42.06 5.93
CA GLN A 977 -33.21 -42.59 5.73
C GLN A 977 -33.21 -43.97 5.00
N ILE A 978 -32.40 -44.09 3.94
CA ILE A 978 -32.22 -45.36 3.23
C ILE A 978 -31.66 -46.42 4.16
N ALA A 979 -30.64 -46.08 4.95
CA ALA A 979 -30.00 -46.99 5.89
C ALA A 979 -30.98 -47.48 6.96
N GLN A 980 -31.83 -46.62 7.50
CA GLN A 980 -32.89 -46.98 8.45
C GLN A 980 -33.95 -47.90 7.78
N GLN A 981 -34.38 -47.63 6.57
CA GLN A 981 -35.35 -48.46 5.84
C GLN A 981 -34.78 -49.82 5.50
N THR A 982 -33.51 -49.92 5.16
CA THR A 982 -32.80 -51.16 4.83
C THR A 982 -32.25 -51.87 6.07
N ARG A 983 -32.42 -51.30 7.26
CA ARG A 983 -31.88 -51.79 8.56
C ARG A 983 -30.35 -51.90 8.58
N ASP A 984 -29.66 -51.09 7.82
CA ASP A 984 -28.18 -51.00 7.79
C ASP A 984 -27.72 -49.91 8.78
N MET A 985 -27.69 -50.30 10.07
CA MET A 985 -27.33 -49.36 11.12
C MET A 985 -25.87 -48.86 11.01
N GLY A 986 -24.96 -49.70 10.46
CA GLY A 986 -23.56 -49.27 10.24
C GLY A 986 -23.45 -48.08 9.29
N ARG A 987 -24.16 -48.10 8.18
CA ARG A 987 -24.22 -46.99 7.26
C ARG A 987 -24.94 -45.76 7.85
N ALA A 988 -26.00 -46.01 8.65
CA ALA A 988 -26.66 -44.88 9.33
C ALA A 988 -25.69 -44.12 10.28
N GLU A 989 -24.90 -44.84 11.03
CA GLU A 989 -23.87 -44.25 11.88
C GLU A 989 -22.77 -43.53 11.08
N GLU A 990 -22.30 -44.13 9.98
CA GLU A 990 -21.30 -43.54 9.08
C GLU A 990 -21.77 -42.20 8.54
N TYR A 991 -22.99 -42.12 7.96
CA TYR A 991 -23.49 -40.88 7.39
C TYR A 991 -23.88 -39.85 8.44
N ASN A 992 -24.31 -40.26 9.65
CA ASN A 992 -24.47 -39.35 10.77
C ASN A 992 -23.16 -38.71 11.19
N ALA A 993 -22.07 -39.49 11.29
CA ALA A 993 -20.75 -38.96 11.60
C ALA A 993 -20.23 -37.99 10.50
N LYS A 994 -20.46 -38.32 9.22
CA LYS A 994 -20.16 -37.40 8.09
C LYS A 994 -20.98 -36.12 8.20
N PHE A 995 -22.26 -36.20 8.57
CA PHE A 995 -23.17 -35.06 8.74
C PHE A 995 -22.71 -34.16 9.92
N GLU A 996 -22.45 -34.69 11.07
CA GLU A 996 -22.00 -33.95 12.26
C GLU A 996 -20.65 -33.26 12.02
N LYS A 997 -19.78 -33.90 11.26
CA LYS A 997 -18.51 -33.26 10.82
C LYS A 997 -18.72 -32.08 9.87
N ALA A 998 -19.68 -32.19 8.94
CA ALA A 998 -20.00 -31.13 7.99
C ALA A 998 -20.77 -29.98 8.65
N PHE A 999 -21.62 -30.31 9.62
CA PHE A 999 -22.51 -29.38 10.34
C PHE A 999 -22.25 -29.44 11.86
N PRO A 1000 -21.09 -29.01 12.35
CA PRO A 1000 -20.79 -29.03 13.76
C PRO A 1000 -21.79 -28.18 14.54
N LYS A 1001 -22.31 -28.69 15.63
CA LYS A 1001 -23.14 -27.89 16.54
C LYS A 1001 -22.33 -26.69 17.03
N PRO A 1002 -22.94 -25.48 17.15
CA PRO A 1002 -22.27 -24.37 17.79
C PRO A 1002 -21.82 -24.81 19.18
N THR A 1003 -20.55 -24.72 19.48
CA THR A 1003 -20.06 -24.85 20.87
C THR A 1003 -20.72 -23.70 21.64
N GLU A 1004 -21.52 -24.04 22.63
CA GLU A 1004 -21.98 -23.10 23.65
C GLU A 1004 -20.74 -22.57 24.40
N GLU A 1005 -20.16 -21.43 23.94
CA GLU A 1005 -19.22 -20.62 24.70
C GLU A 1005 -19.60 -19.12 24.57
#